data_51f5e0a25a70b3e66314256b5c55245d
#
_entry.id   51f5e0a25a70b3e66314256b5c55245d
#
_cell.length_a   1.000
_cell.length_b   1.000
_cell.length_c   1.000
_cell.angle_alpha   90.00
_cell.angle_beta   90.00
_cell.angle_gamma   90.00
#
_symmetry.space_group_name_H-M   'P 1'
#
loop_
_entity.id
_entity.type
_entity.pdbx_description
1 polymer ?
#
loop_
_entity_poly.entity_id
_entity_poly.type
_entity_poly.pdbx_seq_one_letter_code
_entity_poly.pdbx_strand_id
1 'polypeptide(L)'
;MKMRAVILALAVLTVMSAMADVSRRLFKNYTSADGLADNSAQTIHCTKTGRLVITTAGQINFYDGSKFSSIDAIDENVYPLPEYRGNYHLYFDKFHHIWLKNRYTVSCVDLLTERFVASIEDEFKAFGVTEKVNDLFVDSLGTVWLLMDKGLYNVKTKQTIKPHANLNLQDLEVWKDRYVMLFYENGLMEMYDQKTGKKRLESHAYGEADVATYGSTSVLRMDGDKLYQLRNGQKEAILLCYDLKQNQWSDILRTPYHLNNIGQKDSLLFIPCEYGYWALNTNTGETRHYSELRMENGMELGTDINVIAFDRQGGMWAGTESRGLLYSRPYASPFNVYAWGDSRADHYGAMMDNVDQNPQFRKRTVNCVYKDSRGWTWVGTRQGLQLYRKETDMLPQVYTKKDGLHNNIVHSVVEDLEHNIWVATSYGISVVLFKDDRVHYIRSYNEYDRLPNEVFVNGKAMRMDDGTIVMQALDHVVEFNPSRFSTIKADYEFQIYPKLAQLMVNGIDVNTTTEIDGKRIIDRAISRIWGVDLNYDQNTITMVFTALNYFRPSQTYYRVRIVGLDDEWRVLTPYGSHNMIDSHGMLHLPLIALRPGHYEVEVQASMSPDKWDSKPYTWTININEPWWRTTGIFLLFSLLLAVLFLINVFYYVKNANLKALRASEETMLVKRIYAFVERCNGNEEVLEPTSEEYSTANASALYELDPAFVKVLGKIQMTVMTHKKKKMTMHRLSNAAGVSQKDFYKLITNNIFKSPRSLIKQNRLVEAEKMLRGSKATIAEIADHCGFISANYFIASFFQKHKLTPEMYRRKH
;
A
#
# COMPACT_ATOMS: atom_id res chain seq x y z
N MET A 1 -42.90 -44.96 0.30
CA MET A 1 -42.00 -45.54 1.30
C MET A 1 -40.55 -45.59 0.79
N LYS A 2 -40.19 -46.08 -0.40
CA LYS A 2 -38.82 -46.22 -0.87
C LYS A 2 -38.04 -44.88 -0.97
N MET A 3 -38.72 -43.82 -1.43
CA MET A 3 -38.06 -42.47 -1.54
C MET A 3 -37.74 -41.84 -0.19
N ARG A 4 -38.61 -42.04 0.84
CA ARG A 4 -38.34 -41.60 2.22
C ARG A 4 -37.21 -42.41 2.87
N ALA A 5 -37.09 -43.71 2.55
CA ALA A 5 -35.97 -44.53 3.04
C ALA A 5 -34.63 -44.15 2.39
N VAL A 6 -34.62 -43.78 1.09
CA VAL A 6 -33.43 -43.29 0.39
C VAL A 6 -33.00 -41.92 0.91
N ILE A 7 -33.96 -41.02 1.17
CA ILE A 7 -33.67 -39.71 1.77
C ILE A 7 -33.13 -39.89 3.20
N LEU A 8 -33.70 -40.81 3.98
CA LEU A 8 -33.23 -41.11 5.34
C LEU A 8 -31.83 -41.76 5.30
N ALA A 9 -31.60 -42.69 4.37
CA ALA A 9 -30.27 -43.31 4.19
C ALA A 9 -29.20 -42.32 3.73
N LEU A 10 -29.56 -41.40 2.80
CA LEU A 10 -28.68 -40.29 2.41
C LEU A 10 -28.41 -39.32 3.56
N ALA A 11 -29.44 -39.00 4.36
CA ALA A 11 -29.26 -38.13 5.55
C ALA A 11 -28.37 -38.80 6.61
N VAL A 12 -28.51 -40.10 6.81
CA VAL A 12 -27.67 -40.88 7.74
C VAL A 12 -26.21 -40.95 7.21
N LEU A 13 -26.01 -41.13 5.91
CA LEU A 13 -24.69 -41.13 5.27
C LEU A 13 -24.00 -39.77 5.36
N THR A 14 -24.74 -38.68 5.16
CA THR A 14 -24.17 -37.32 5.32
C THR A 14 -23.87 -36.99 6.79
N VAL A 15 -24.65 -37.50 7.73
CA VAL A 15 -24.41 -37.29 9.17
C VAL A 15 -23.18 -38.09 9.65
N MET A 16 -23.02 -39.33 9.20
CA MET A 16 -21.83 -40.13 9.52
C MET A 16 -20.56 -39.53 8.92
N SER A 17 -20.65 -38.80 7.80
CA SER A 17 -19.50 -38.12 7.19
C SER A 17 -19.03 -36.94 8.01
N ALA A 18 -19.92 -36.15 8.65
CA ALA A 18 -19.53 -34.93 9.38
C ALA A 18 -18.70 -35.24 10.65
N MET A 19 -19.11 -36.24 11.46
CA MET A 19 -18.32 -36.64 12.64
C MET A 19 -17.04 -37.39 12.26
N ALA A 20 -17.05 -38.14 11.16
CA ALA A 20 -15.87 -38.80 10.65
C ALA A 20 -14.82 -37.79 10.14
N ASP A 21 -15.25 -36.64 9.58
CA ASP A 21 -14.36 -35.59 9.16
C ASP A 21 -13.65 -34.92 10.35
N VAL A 22 -14.37 -34.71 11.46
CA VAL A 22 -13.77 -34.18 12.71
C VAL A 22 -12.65 -35.09 13.24
N SER A 23 -12.84 -36.41 13.20
CA SER A 23 -11.83 -37.37 13.68
C SER A 23 -10.53 -37.45 12.85
N ARG A 24 -10.57 -36.93 11.62
CA ARG A 24 -9.43 -36.96 10.70
C ARG A 24 -8.69 -35.65 10.64
N ARG A 25 -9.03 -34.66 11.46
CA ARG A 25 -8.39 -33.35 11.45
C ARG A 25 -6.94 -33.45 11.88
N LEU A 26 -6.07 -32.78 11.12
CA LEU A 26 -4.67 -32.55 11.49
C LEU A 26 -4.46 -31.07 11.75
N PHE A 27 -3.60 -30.76 12.70
CA PHE A 27 -3.38 -29.42 13.17
C PHE A 27 -1.94 -28.95 12.88
N LYS A 28 -1.82 -27.76 12.37
CA LYS A 28 -0.57 -26.98 12.31
C LYS A 28 -0.53 -26.06 13.51
N ASN A 29 0.65 -25.93 14.15
CA ASN A 29 0.84 -25.03 15.28
C ASN A 29 1.41 -23.68 14.82
N TYR A 30 0.88 -22.60 15.38
CA TYR A 30 1.41 -21.24 15.26
C TYR A 30 1.72 -20.71 16.66
N THR A 31 2.94 -20.22 16.86
CA THR A 31 3.48 -19.81 18.15
C THR A 31 4.06 -18.41 18.10
N SER A 32 4.65 -17.95 19.19
CA SER A 32 5.44 -16.72 19.21
C SER A 32 6.61 -16.73 18.22
N ALA A 33 7.12 -17.88 17.84
CA ALA A 33 8.12 -18.00 16.77
C ALA A 33 7.56 -17.61 15.38
N ASP A 34 6.25 -17.73 15.17
CA ASP A 34 5.55 -17.33 13.96
C ASP A 34 5.06 -15.87 14.01
N GLY A 35 5.34 -15.15 15.12
CA GLY A 35 4.97 -13.74 15.33
C GLY A 35 3.72 -13.51 16.18
N LEU A 36 3.11 -14.56 16.74
CA LEU A 36 2.07 -14.42 17.76
C LEU A 36 2.67 -13.76 19.01
N ALA A 37 1.99 -12.80 19.59
CA ALA A 37 2.54 -12.03 20.71
C ALA A 37 2.79 -12.88 21.96
N ASP A 38 1.90 -13.84 22.24
CA ASP A 38 2.03 -14.80 23.35
C ASP A 38 1.33 -16.11 23.01
N ASN A 39 1.81 -17.24 23.58
CA ASN A 39 1.28 -18.57 23.31
C ASN A 39 0.00 -18.90 24.10
N SER A 40 -0.47 -18.04 25.01
CA SER A 40 -1.75 -18.19 25.71
C SER A 40 -2.85 -17.47 24.92
N ALA A 41 -3.50 -18.17 24.01
CA ALA A 41 -4.57 -17.62 23.19
C ALA A 41 -5.93 -17.79 23.87
N GLN A 42 -6.56 -16.66 24.25
CA GLN A 42 -7.77 -16.61 25.05
C GLN A 42 -9.06 -16.60 24.20
N THR A 43 -9.08 -15.80 23.15
CA THR A 43 -10.22 -15.68 22.24
C THR A 43 -9.77 -15.61 20.79
N ILE A 44 -10.62 -16.06 19.87
CA ILE A 44 -10.41 -15.94 18.43
C ILE A 44 -11.72 -15.50 17.78
N HIS A 45 -11.67 -14.49 16.93
CA HIS A 45 -12.81 -14.05 16.14
C HIS A 45 -12.42 -13.79 14.69
N CYS A 46 -13.19 -14.33 13.75
CA CYS A 46 -13.06 -14.02 12.34
C CYS A 46 -13.91 -12.79 11.99
N THR A 47 -13.26 -11.70 11.61
CA THR A 47 -13.95 -10.46 11.23
C THR A 47 -14.76 -10.63 9.94
N LYS A 48 -15.69 -9.70 9.70
CA LYS A 48 -16.43 -9.64 8.41
C LYS A 48 -15.52 -9.46 7.20
N THR A 49 -14.31 -8.93 7.38
CA THR A 49 -13.32 -8.79 6.31
C THR A 49 -12.50 -10.06 6.08
N GLY A 50 -12.56 -11.04 7.00
CA GLY A 50 -11.83 -12.30 6.95
C GLY A 50 -10.55 -12.32 7.77
N ARG A 51 -10.06 -11.19 8.35
CA ARG A 51 -8.95 -11.18 9.30
C ARG A 51 -9.34 -11.86 10.60
N LEU A 52 -8.40 -12.52 11.22
CA LEU A 52 -8.59 -13.05 12.57
C LEU A 52 -8.15 -12.01 13.60
N VAL A 53 -8.94 -11.88 14.66
CA VAL A 53 -8.59 -11.15 15.88
C VAL A 53 -8.40 -12.18 16.98
N ILE A 54 -7.22 -12.19 17.59
CA ILE A 54 -6.82 -13.13 18.62
C ILE A 54 -6.39 -12.35 19.85
N THR A 55 -6.99 -12.62 21.01
CA THR A 55 -6.49 -12.06 22.26
C THR A 55 -5.55 -13.04 22.92
N THR A 56 -4.42 -12.54 23.37
CA THR A 56 -3.43 -13.26 24.17
C THR A 56 -3.22 -12.52 25.50
N ALA A 57 -2.34 -12.99 26.36
CA ALA A 57 -2.07 -12.33 27.62
C ALA A 57 -1.60 -10.86 27.41
N GLY A 58 -2.50 -9.89 27.66
CA GLY A 58 -2.21 -8.46 27.57
C GLY A 58 -2.11 -7.87 26.17
N GLN A 59 -2.40 -8.63 25.10
CA GLN A 59 -2.25 -8.15 23.72
C GLN A 59 -3.40 -8.60 22.83
N ILE A 60 -3.69 -7.80 21.81
CA ILE A 60 -4.60 -8.16 20.72
C ILE A 60 -3.78 -8.38 19.47
N ASN A 61 -3.94 -9.55 18.87
CA ASN A 61 -3.26 -9.89 17.62
C ASN A 61 -4.26 -9.86 16.46
N PHE A 62 -3.84 -9.33 15.34
CA PHE A 62 -4.50 -9.43 14.04
C PHE A 62 -3.70 -10.36 13.15
N TYR A 63 -4.35 -11.34 12.55
CA TYR A 63 -3.73 -12.24 11.60
C TYR A 63 -4.38 -12.12 10.23
N ASP A 64 -3.58 -11.90 9.20
CA ASP A 64 -4.03 -11.65 7.82
C ASP A 64 -3.75 -12.82 6.86
N GLY A 65 -3.40 -13.98 7.41
CA GLY A 65 -3.06 -15.17 6.64
C GLY A 65 -1.55 -15.35 6.43
N SER A 66 -0.74 -14.36 6.77
CA SER A 66 0.71 -14.39 6.62
C SER A 66 1.42 -13.89 7.87
N LYS A 67 1.05 -12.74 8.37
CA LYS A 67 1.74 -12.04 9.46
C LYS A 67 0.78 -11.76 10.62
N PHE A 68 1.29 -11.95 11.84
CA PHE A 68 0.67 -11.41 13.04
C PHE A 68 1.11 -9.96 13.24
N SER A 69 0.17 -9.09 13.60
CA SER A 69 0.42 -7.76 14.11
C SER A 69 -0.28 -7.61 15.45
N SER A 70 0.39 -7.04 16.45
CA SER A 70 -0.14 -6.93 17.81
C SER A 70 -0.33 -5.49 18.24
N ILE A 71 -1.30 -5.29 19.14
CA ILE A 71 -1.53 -4.05 19.85
C ILE A 71 -1.42 -4.36 21.35
N ASP A 72 -0.52 -3.69 22.04
CA ASP A 72 -0.35 -3.83 23.47
C ASP A 72 -1.47 -3.10 24.21
N ALA A 73 -2.02 -3.74 25.25
CA ALA A 73 -2.94 -3.08 26.16
C ALA A 73 -2.19 -2.08 27.03
N ILE A 74 -2.74 -0.86 27.12
CA ILE A 74 -2.20 0.19 27.98
C ILE A 74 -3.12 0.29 29.20
N ASP A 75 -2.58 0.19 30.42
CA ASP A 75 -3.33 0.19 31.67
C ASP A 75 -4.25 1.43 31.83
N GLU A 76 -3.84 2.56 31.27
CA GLU A 76 -4.61 3.83 31.31
C GLU A 76 -5.94 3.77 30.53
N ASN A 77 -6.09 2.79 29.63
CA ASN A 77 -7.28 2.64 28.77
C ASN A 77 -8.27 1.60 29.32
N VAL A 78 -8.25 1.34 30.61
CA VAL A 78 -9.06 0.32 31.26
C VAL A 78 -10.14 0.95 32.12
N TYR A 79 -11.41 0.54 31.90
CA TYR A 79 -12.54 0.96 32.74
C TYR A 79 -12.76 -0.08 33.84
N PRO A 80 -12.70 0.30 35.14
CA PRO A 80 -12.89 -0.64 36.24
C PRO A 80 -14.38 -0.98 36.45
N LEU A 81 -14.67 -2.26 36.56
CA LEU A 81 -16.00 -2.75 36.95
C LEU A 81 -16.07 -2.84 38.49
N PRO A 82 -17.20 -2.48 39.10
CA PRO A 82 -17.31 -2.41 40.58
C PRO A 82 -17.29 -3.79 41.26
N GLU A 83 -17.64 -4.83 40.49
CA GLU A 83 -17.74 -6.20 41.05
C GLU A 83 -17.18 -7.21 40.04
N TYR A 84 -16.93 -8.43 40.49
CA TYR A 84 -16.56 -9.54 39.62
C TYR A 84 -17.69 -9.87 38.64
N ARG A 85 -17.40 -9.85 37.33
CA ARG A 85 -18.40 -10.01 36.27
C ARG A 85 -18.15 -11.21 35.36
N GLY A 86 -17.53 -12.26 35.88
CA GLY A 86 -17.39 -13.53 35.15
C GLY A 86 -16.06 -13.61 34.36
N ASN A 87 -16.04 -14.44 33.32
CA ASN A 87 -14.88 -14.75 32.54
C ASN A 87 -14.62 -13.75 31.43
N TYR A 88 -13.54 -13.99 30.71
CA TYR A 88 -13.08 -13.20 29.58
C TYR A 88 -14.09 -13.25 28.42
N HIS A 89 -14.55 -12.07 27.96
CA HIS A 89 -15.41 -11.93 26.79
C HIS A 89 -14.81 -10.98 25.79
N LEU A 90 -14.86 -11.37 24.51
CA LEU A 90 -14.54 -10.53 23.38
C LEU A 90 -15.82 -10.24 22.61
N TYR A 91 -16.24 -8.99 22.59
CA TYR A 91 -17.44 -8.56 21.89
C TYR A 91 -17.10 -7.66 20.70
N PHE A 92 -17.89 -7.77 19.63
CA PHE A 92 -17.82 -6.91 18.46
C PHE A 92 -19.13 -6.16 18.28
N ASP A 93 -19.08 -4.85 18.33
CA ASP A 93 -20.28 -4.04 18.16
C ASP A 93 -20.48 -3.55 16.71
N LYS A 94 -21.62 -2.87 16.46
CA LYS A 94 -21.93 -2.27 15.16
C LYS A 94 -21.18 -0.97 14.89
N PHE A 95 -20.56 -0.38 15.90
CA PHE A 95 -19.82 0.88 15.84
C PHE A 95 -18.34 0.69 15.51
N HIS A 96 -17.96 -0.56 15.17
CA HIS A 96 -16.58 -0.98 14.89
C HIS A 96 -15.65 -1.04 16.10
N HIS A 97 -16.20 -1.23 17.31
CA HIS A 97 -15.41 -1.47 18.50
C HIS A 97 -15.24 -2.97 18.77
N ILE A 98 -14.09 -3.29 19.37
CA ILE A 98 -13.84 -4.55 20.06
C ILE A 98 -13.84 -4.24 21.56
N TRP A 99 -14.76 -4.82 22.27
CA TRP A 99 -14.84 -4.72 23.71
C TRP A 99 -14.22 -5.96 24.35
N LEU A 100 -13.19 -5.74 25.16
CA LEU A 100 -12.56 -6.80 25.94
C LEU A 100 -13.04 -6.64 27.38
N LYS A 101 -13.86 -7.57 27.81
CA LYS A 101 -14.32 -7.64 29.18
C LYS A 101 -13.52 -8.70 29.92
N ASN A 102 -12.87 -8.32 30.97
CA ASN A 102 -12.17 -9.16 31.91
C ASN A 102 -12.99 -9.23 33.21
N ARG A 103 -12.49 -9.97 34.20
CA ARG A 103 -13.15 -10.18 35.50
C ARG A 103 -13.57 -8.88 36.22
N TYR A 104 -12.77 -7.83 36.13
CA TYR A 104 -12.94 -6.56 36.82
C TYR A 104 -12.77 -5.33 35.92
N THR A 105 -12.57 -5.53 34.63
CA THR A 105 -12.24 -4.42 33.75
C THR A 105 -12.86 -4.60 32.35
N VAL A 106 -13.09 -3.46 31.70
CA VAL A 106 -13.43 -3.39 30.29
C VAL A 106 -12.39 -2.53 29.60
N SER A 107 -11.89 -2.98 28.44
CA SER A 107 -11.11 -2.16 27.53
C SER A 107 -11.75 -2.17 26.14
N CYS A 108 -11.44 -1.17 25.33
CA CYS A 108 -12.06 -0.99 24.03
C CYS A 108 -11.01 -0.67 22.97
N VAL A 109 -11.09 -1.35 21.84
CA VAL A 109 -10.29 -1.06 20.64
C VAL A 109 -11.20 -0.56 19.54
N ASP A 110 -10.90 0.58 18.96
CA ASP A 110 -11.53 1.07 17.74
C ASP A 110 -10.90 0.38 16.52
N LEU A 111 -11.70 -0.38 15.79
CA LEU A 111 -11.27 -1.05 14.55
C LEU A 111 -11.08 -0.10 13.36
N LEU A 112 -11.49 1.18 13.47
CA LEU A 112 -11.20 2.16 12.42
C LEU A 112 -9.76 2.63 12.47
N THR A 113 -9.20 2.71 13.68
CA THR A 113 -7.82 3.14 13.90
C THR A 113 -6.89 1.98 14.27
N GLU A 114 -7.45 0.82 14.63
CA GLU A 114 -6.76 -0.35 15.22
C GLU A 114 -5.94 0.05 16.46
N ARG A 115 -6.57 0.82 17.37
CA ARG A 115 -5.98 1.31 18.60
C ARG A 115 -6.95 1.20 19.77
N PHE A 116 -6.40 1.12 20.98
CA PHE A 116 -7.21 1.33 22.17
C PHE A 116 -7.76 2.75 22.18
N VAL A 117 -9.04 2.90 22.54
CA VAL A 117 -9.68 4.20 22.72
C VAL A 117 -9.01 4.95 23.87
N ALA A 118 -8.91 6.25 23.77
CA ALA A 118 -8.26 7.07 24.80
C ALA A 118 -9.03 7.10 26.13
N SER A 119 -10.38 7.01 26.04
CA SER A 119 -11.27 7.05 27.22
C SER A 119 -12.51 6.24 26.90
N ILE A 120 -12.81 5.24 27.71
CA ILE A 120 -14.03 4.42 27.62
C ILE A 120 -15.25 5.21 28.09
N GLU A 121 -15.08 6.11 29.06
CA GLU A 121 -16.13 7.00 29.51
C GLU A 121 -16.63 7.91 28.37
N ASP A 122 -15.77 8.33 27.47
CA ASP A 122 -16.16 9.15 26.33
C ASP A 122 -16.95 8.32 25.29
N GLU A 123 -16.63 7.05 25.12
CA GLU A 123 -17.46 6.14 24.33
C GLU A 123 -18.84 5.95 24.94
N PHE A 124 -18.94 5.80 26.27
CA PHE A 124 -20.23 5.75 26.96
C PHE A 124 -21.02 7.04 26.79
N LYS A 125 -20.39 8.21 26.87
CA LYS A 125 -21.02 9.51 26.58
C LYS A 125 -21.51 9.59 25.13
N ALA A 126 -20.75 9.06 24.17
CA ALA A 126 -21.18 8.99 22.76
C ALA A 126 -22.44 8.11 22.60
N PHE A 127 -22.61 7.07 23.43
CA PHE A 127 -23.83 6.30 23.51
C PHE A 127 -24.99 7.01 24.25
N GLY A 128 -24.75 8.18 24.83
CA GLY A 128 -25.70 8.98 25.57
C GLY A 128 -25.77 8.60 27.07
N VAL A 129 -24.74 7.99 27.60
CA VAL A 129 -24.65 7.56 29.02
C VAL A 129 -23.56 8.36 29.72
N THR A 130 -23.95 9.08 30.77
CA THR A 130 -23.04 9.88 31.63
C THR A 130 -22.96 9.31 33.05
N GLU A 131 -23.79 8.33 33.34
CA GLU A 131 -23.83 7.65 34.67
C GLU A 131 -22.77 6.54 34.72
N LYS A 132 -22.46 6.08 35.92
CA LYS A 132 -21.55 4.96 36.14
C LYS A 132 -22.10 3.69 35.49
N VAL A 133 -21.28 3.04 34.70
CA VAL A 133 -21.59 1.75 34.12
C VAL A 133 -21.04 0.65 35.02
N ASN A 134 -21.90 -0.27 35.43
CA ASN A 134 -21.55 -1.38 36.30
C ASN A 134 -21.15 -2.64 35.52
N ASP A 135 -21.63 -2.79 34.28
CA ASP A 135 -21.24 -3.88 33.40
C ASP A 135 -21.58 -3.55 31.93
N LEU A 136 -20.96 -4.26 30.98
CA LEU A 136 -21.17 -4.13 29.54
C LEU A 136 -21.42 -5.51 28.93
N PHE A 137 -22.41 -5.56 28.03
CA PHE A 137 -22.69 -6.73 27.19
C PHE A 137 -22.87 -6.29 25.73
N VAL A 138 -22.61 -7.20 24.81
CA VAL A 138 -22.93 -7.01 23.39
C VAL A 138 -23.61 -8.27 22.87
N ASP A 139 -24.81 -8.11 22.34
CA ASP A 139 -25.57 -9.22 21.81
C ASP A 139 -25.05 -9.75 20.48
N SER A 140 -25.53 -10.90 20.03
CA SER A 140 -25.12 -11.51 18.74
C SER A 140 -25.39 -10.64 17.53
N LEU A 141 -26.26 -9.62 17.65
CA LEU A 141 -26.53 -8.62 16.62
C LEU A 141 -25.56 -7.43 16.68
N GLY A 142 -24.64 -7.39 17.64
CA GLY A 142 -23.67 -6.31 17.86
C GLY A 142 -24.27 -5.06 18.49
N THR A 143 -25.35 -5.19 19.23
CA THR A 143 -25.93 -4.06 19.99
C THR A 143 -25.29 -4.02 21.38
N VAL A 144 -24.82 -2.85 21.78
CA VAL A 144 -24.24 -2.63 23.12
C VAL A 144 -25.37 -2.44 24.15
N TRP A 145 -25.20 -3.10 25.29
CA TRP A 145 -26.05 -3.00 26.46
C TRP A 145 -25.22 -2.60 27.66
N LEU A 146 -25.65 -1.57 28.39
CA LEU A 146 -24.92 -1.04 29.53
C LEU A 146 -25.75 -1.24 30.80
N LEU A 147 -25.20 -1.96 31.78
CA LEU A 147 -25.81 -2.15 33.08
C LEU A 147 -25.46 -0.94 33.98
N MET A 148 -26.46 -0.25 34.46
CA MET A 148 -26.38 0.87 35.38
C MET A 148 -27.25 0.65 36.60
N ASP A 149 -27.15 1.53 37.61
CA ASP A 149 -28.00 1.43 38.81
C ASP A 149 -29.49 1.53 38.48
N LYS A 150 -29.86 2.24 37.41
CA LYS A 150 -31.25 2.38 36.95
C LYS A 150 -31.75 1.17 36.18
N GLY A 151 -30.87 0.29 35.75
CA GLY A 151 -31.18 -0.91 34.98
C GLY A 151 -30.26 -1.10 33.76
N LEU A 152 -30.65 -2.03 32.90
CA LEU A 152 -29.93 -2.43 31.70
C LEU A 152 -30.38 -1.57 30.51
N TYR A 153 -29.53 -0.71 30.02
CA TYR A 153 -29.80 0.23 28.95
C TYR A 153 -29.36 -0.31 27.57
N ASN A 154 -30.29 -0.28 26.63
CA ASN A 154 -30.02 -0.65 25.23
C ASN A 154 -29.62 0.59 24.44
N VAL A 155 -28.36 0.61 23.93
CA VAL A 155 -27.81 1.75 23.18
C VAL A 155 -28.56 2.02 21.87
N LYS A 156 -29.12 1.00 21.21
CA LYS A 156 -29.87 1.12 19.94
C LYS A 156 -31.25 1.71 20.14
N THR A 157 -32.02 1.16 21.10
CA THR A 157 -33.41 1.54 21.32
C THR A 157 -33.58 2.68 22.32
N LYS A 158 -32.56 3.03 23.07
CA LYS A 158 -32.54 4.02 24.16
C LYS A 158 -33.51 3.65 25.32
N GLN A 159 -33.87 2.39 25.43
CA GLN A 159 -34.77 1.88 26.49
C GLN A 159 -33.98 1.20 27.59
N THR A 160 -34.52 1.28 28.82
CA THR A 160 -33.96 0.63 30.00
C THR A 160 -34.87 -0.48 30.45
N ILE A 161 -34.34 -1.66 30.68
CA ILE A 161 -35.00 -2.82 31.26
C ILE A 161 -34.50 -2.96 32.71
N LYS A 162 -35.39 -3.28 33.65
CA LYS A 162 -34.94 -3.54 35.02
C LYS A 162 -34.70 -5.03 35.19
N PRO A 163 -33.44 -5.48 35.33
CA PRO A 163 -33.09 -6.86 35.62
C PRO A 163 -33.57 -7.22 37.04
N HIS A 164 -33.48 -8.50 37.39
CA HIS A 164 -33.78 -8.97 38.72
C HIS A 164 -32.91 -8.28 39.80
N ALA A 165 -33.56 -7.71 40.82
CA ALA A 165 -32.90 -6.77 41.75
C ALA A 165 -31.77 -7.38 42.61
N ASN A 166 -31.90 -8.69 42.92
CA ASN A 166 -31.05 -9.38 43.90
C ASN A 166 -30.15 -10.47 43.27
N LEU A 167 -30.08 -10.53 41.92
CA LEU A 167 -29.29 -11.52 41.22
C LEU A 167 -28.28 -10.85 40.28
N ASN A 168 -27.11 -11.46 40.23
CA ASN A 168 -26.05 -10.97 39.37
C ASN A 168 -26.30 -11.39 37.91
N LEU A 169 -26.50 -10.41 37.04
CA LEU A 169 -26.64 -10.65 35.59
C LEU A 169 -25.28 -11.06 35.05
N GLN A 170 -25.20 -12.21 34.40
CA GLN A 170 -23.95 -12.75 33.87
C GLN A 170 -23.81 -12.56 32.37
N ASP A 171 -24.90 -12.71 31.61
CA ASP A 171 -24.86 -12.58 30.17
C ASP A 171 -26.28 -12.29 29.62
N LEU A 172 -26.35 -11.91 28.37
CA LEU A 172 -27.60 -11.68 27.66
C LEU A 172 -27.52 -12.11 26.19
N GLU A 173 -28.69 -12.44 25.63
CA GLU A 173 -28.79 -12.75 24.21
C GLU A 173 -30.15 -12.27 23.66
N VAL A 174 -30.16 -11.95 22.35
CA VAL A 174 -31.33 -11.42 21.64
C VAL A 174 -31.87 -12.42 20.63
N TRP A 175 -33.17 -12.73 20.74
CA TRP A 175 -33.85 -13.60 19.80
C TRP A 175 -34.82 -12.82 18.91
N LYS A 176 -34.71 -13.04 17.59
CA LYS A 176 -35.52 -12.41 16.52
C LYS A 176 -35.56 -10.88 16.56
N ASP A 177 -34.47 -10.24 16.97
CA ASP A 177 -34.32 -8.76 17.10
C ASP A 177 -35.46 -8.10 17.93
N ARG A 178 -36.13 -8.91 18.77
CA ARG A 178 -37.27 -8.43 19.57
C ARG A 178 -37.21 -8.80 21.05
N TYR A 179 -36.77 -9.99 21.35
CA TYR A 179 -36.77 -10.51 22.71
C TYR A 179 -35.35 -10.56 23.23
N VAL A 180 -35.10 -9.95 24.40
CA VAL A 180 -33.86 -10.10 25.14
C VAL A 180 -33.99 -11.08 26.24
N MET A 181 -33.12 -12.03 26.35
CA MET A 181 -32.99 -13.02 27.40
C MET A 181 -31.86 -12.62 28.33
N LEU A 182 -32.11 -12.52 29.59
CA LEU A 182 -31.19 -12.17 30.66
C LEU A 182 -30.85 -13.43 31.46
N PHE A 183 -29.58 -13.72 31.68
CA PHE A 183 -29.10 -14.92 32.35
C PHE A 183 -28.39 -14.56 33.66
N TYR A 184 -28.83 -15.17 34.73
CA TYR A 184 -28.36 -14.91 36.09
C TYR A 184 -27.49 -16.03 36.63
N GLU A 185 -26.68 -15.72 37.63
CA GLU A 185 -25.75 -16.65 38.28
C GLU A 185 -26.42 -17.93 38.83
N ASN A 186 -27.66 -17.82 39.30
CA ASN A 186 -28.44 -18.94 39.88
C ASN A 186 -29.13 -19.81 38.82
N GLY A 187 -28.86 -19.61 37.51
CA GLY A 187 -29.54 -20.36 36.45
C GLY A 187 -30.89 -19.80 36.02
N LEU A 188 -31.35 -18.71 36.63
CA LEU A 188 -32.55 -18.02 36.17
C LEU A 188 -32.32 -17.42 34.80
N MET A 189 -33.31 -17.54 33.92
CA MET A 189 -33.42 -16.82 32.65
C MET A 189 -34.71 -16.01 32.62
N GLU A 190 -34.63 -14.74 32.35
CA GLU A 190 -35.81 -13.89 32.14
C GLU A 190 -35.82 -13.40 30.68
N MET A 191 -36.99 -13.45 30.03
CA MET A 191 -37.17 -12.91 28.68
C MET A 191 -38.03 -11.66 28.68
N TYR A 192 -37.56 -10.60 28.06
CA TYR A 192 -38.25 -9.33 27.92
C TYR A 192 -38.50 -8.98 26.46
N ASP A 193 -39.67 -8.41 26.19
CA ASP A 193 -39.99 -7.78 24.91
C ASP A 193 -39.36 -6.37 24.89
N GLN A 194 -38.38 -6.16 24.04
CA GLN A 194 -37.60 -4.90 23.96
C GLN A 194 -38.46 -3.67 23.60
N LYS A 195 -39.57 -3.85 22.87
CA LYS A 195 -40.46 -2.74 22.51
C LYS A 195 -41.33 -2.26 23.66
N THR A 196 -41.76 -3.19 24.52
CA THR A 196 -42.72 -2.87 25.62
C THR A 196 -42.05 -2.83 26.98
N GLY A 197 -40.82 -3.32 27.12
CA GLY A 197 -40.10 -3.47 28.38
C GLY A 197 -40.72 -4.50 29.33
N LYS A 198 -41.74 -5.28 28.90
CA LYS A 198 -42.45 -6.22 29.72
C LYS A 198 -41.79 -7.59 29.73
N LYS A 199 -41.70 -8.19 30.93
CA LYS A 199 -41.27 -9.60 31.09
C LYS A 199 -42.31 -10.50 30.44
N ARG A 200 -41.84 -11.47 29.63
CA ARG A 200 -42.67 -12.41 28.89
C ARG A 200 -42.59 -13.83 29.46
N LEU A 201 -41.40 -14.20 29.90
CA LEU A 201 -41.08 -15.54 30.32
C LEU A 201 -40.04 -15.51 31.44
N GLU A 202 -40.14 -16.46 32.33
CA GLU A 202 -39.13 -16.78 33.33
C GLU A 202 -38.94 -18.31 33.34
N SER A 203 -37.69 -18.74 33.38
CA SER A 203 -37.35 -20.16 33.34
C SER A 203 -36.04 -20.43 34.07
N HIS A 204 -35.95 -21.56 34.76
CA HIS A 204 -34.71 -21.96 35.45
C HIS A 204 -34.02 -23.08 34.68
N ALA A 205 -32.71 -22.91 34.48
CA ALA A 205 -31.89 -23.86 33.74
C ALA A 205 -31.67 -25.17 34.51
N TYR A 206 -31.68 -25.11 35.83
CA TYR A 206 -31.48 -26.25 36.74
C TYR A 206 -32.18 -26.00 38.08
N GLY A 207 -32.28 -27.00 38.92
CA GLY A 207 -32.94 -26.93 40.22
C GLY A 207 -32.11 -26.26 41.32
N GLU A 208 -32.72 -25.89 42.43
CA GLU A 208 -32.06 -25.20 43.54
C GLU A 208 -30.81 -25.91 44.07
N ALA A 209 -30.77 -27.24 44.04
CA ALA A 209 -29.63 -28.04 44.48
C ALA A 209 -28.36 -27.82 43.61
N ASP A 210 -28.53 -27.47 42.34
CA ASP A 210 -27.46 -27.30 41.38
C ASP A 210 -26.94 -25.83 41.32
N VAL A 211 -27.67 -24.88 41.93
CA VAL A 211 -27.30 -23.46 41.94
C VAL A 211 -25.92 -23.24 42.54
N ALA A 212 -25.63 -23.89 43.68
CA ALA A 212 -24.30 -23.76 44.31
C ALA A 212 -23.17 -24.46 43.49
N THR A 213 -23.56 -25.38 42.58
CA THR A 213 -22.61 -26.12 41.75
C THR A 213 -22.18 -25.32 40.52
N TYR A 214 -23.11 -24.62 39.85
CA TYR A 214 -22.90 -24.04 38.49
C TYR A 214 -22.92 -22.51 38.44
N GLY A 215 -22.74 -21.82 39.56
CA GLY A 215 -22.85 -20.35 39.63
C GLY A 215 -21.71 -19.54 38.99
N SER A 216 -20.66 -20.15 38.46
CA SER A 216 -19.42 -19.40 38.19
C SER A 216 -19.28 -18.82 36.77
N THR A 217 -19.83 -19.45 35.73
CA THR A 217 -19.63 -18.97 34.35
C THR A 217 -20.79 -19.28 33.44
N SER A 218 -21.02 -18.40 32.46
CA SER A 218 -22.00 -18.58 31.40
C SER A 218 -21.42 -18.19 30.06
N VAL A 219 -21.53 -19.08 29.08
CA VAL A 219 -21.24 -18.79 27.67
C VAL A 219 -22.48 -19.20 26.88
N LEU A 220 -22.94 -18.31 26.02
CA LEU A 220 -24.15 -18.46 25.24
C LEU A 220 -23.88 -18.64 23.76
N ARG A 221 -24.66 -19.48 23.10
CA ARG A 221 -24.65 -19.62 21.65
C ARG A 221 -26.06 -19.90 21.12
N MET A 222 -26.53 -19.03 20.22
CA MET A 222 -27.77 -19.23 19.50
C MET A 222 -27.57 -20.10 18.25
N ASP A 223 -28.44 -21.07 18.04
CA ASP A 223 -28.55 -21.84 16.81
C ASP A 223 -30.06 -21.94 16.41
N GLY A 224 -30.51 -21.00 15.60
CA GLY A 224 -31.90 -20.85 15.22
C GLY A 224 -32.82 -20.55 16.39
N ASP A 225 -33.69 -21.50 16.76
CA ASP A 225 -34.63 -21.42 17.91
C ASP A 225 -34.10 -22.19 19.15
N LYS A 226 -32.85 -22.61 19.16
CA LYS A 226 -32.15 -23.25 20.28
C LYS A 226 -31.07 -22.32 20.83
N LEU A 227 -31.02 -22.24 22.16
CA LEU A 227 -29.93 -21.54 22.87
C LEU A 227 -29.11 -22.57 23.62
N TYR A 228 -27.81 -22.57 23.41
CA TYR A 228 -26.87 -23.38 24.18
C TYR A 228 -26.21 -22.52 25.25
N GLN A 229 -26.16 -23.05 26.48
CA GLN A 229 -25.54 -22.39 27.62
C GLN A 229 -24.56 -23.34 28.30
N LEU A 230 -23.37 -22.80 28.53
CA LEU A 230 -22.31 -23.51 29.23
C LEU A 230 -22.18 -23.00 30.66
N ARG A 231 -22.08 -23.90 31.65
CA ARG A 231 -21.84 -23.58 33.05
C ARG A 231 -20.74 -24.49 33.61
N ASN A 232 -19.84 -23.91 34.39
CA ASN A 232 -18.80 -24.61 35.11
C ASN A 232 -19.06 -24.59 36.59
N GLY A 233 -18.79 -25.71 37.26
CA GLY A 233 -18.83 -25.88 38.68
C GLY A 233 -17.48 -26.35 39.24
N GLN A 234 -17.39 -26.62 40.51
CA GLN A 234 -16.15 -27.07 41.16
C GLN A 234 -15.75 -28.52 40.80
N LYS A 235 -16.72 -29.38 40.48
CA LYS A 235 -16.48 -30.79 40.21
C LYS A 235 -16.87 -31.22 38.83
N GLU A 236 -17.77 -30.52 38.19
CA GLU A 236 -18.25 -30.84 36.84
C GLU A 236 -18.72 -29.58 36.13
N ALA A 237 -18.77 -29.66 34.80
CA ALA A 237 -19.32 -28.66 33.91
C ALA A 237 -20.51 -29.23 33.15
N ILE A 238 -21.42 -28.37 32.74
CA ILE A 238 -22.65 -28.74 32.03
C ILE A 238 -22.85 -27.85 30.79
N LEU A 239 -23.24 -28.49 29.68
CA LEU A 239 -23.79 -27.83 28.51
C LEU A 239 -25.30 -28.07 28.49
N LEU A 240 -26.06 -26.98 28.55
CA LEU A 240 -27.51 -26.94 28.54
C LEU A 240 -28.01 -26.46 27.18
N CYS A 241 -29.18 -26.92 26.75
CA CYS A 241 -29.93 -26.41 25.62
C CYS A 241 -31.32 -25.96 26.01
N TYR A 242 -31.68 -24.74 25.65
CA TYR A 242 -33.06 -24.22 25.79
C TYR A 242 -33.72 -24.17 24.41
N ASP A 243 -34.82 -24.91 24.26
CA ASP A 243 -35.66 -24.85 23.07
C ASP A 243 -36.70 -23.74 23.23
N LEU A 244 -36.55 -22.67 22.45
CA LEU A 244 -37.42 -21.48 22.48
C LEU A 244 -38.84 -21.71 21.95
N LYS A 245 -39.07 -22.83 21.23
CA LYS A 245 -40.41 -23.21 20.77
C LYS A 245 -41.15 -24.03 21.82
N GLN A 246 -40.41 -24.90 22.51
CA GLN A 246 -40.96 -25.76 23.53
C GLN A 246 -40.92 -25.14 24.93
N ASN A 247 -40.13 -24.04 25.08
CA ASN A 247 -39.85 -23.39 26.36
C ASN A 247 -39.30 -24.35 27.41
N GLN A 248 -38.37 -25.21 27.03
CA GLN A 248 -37.86 -26.28 27.87
C GLN A 248 -36.32 -26.34 27.81
N TRP A 249 -35.70 -26.53 29.00
CA TRP A 249 -34.30 -26.87 29.15
C TRP A 249 -34.06 -28.36 29.02
N SER A 250 -32.89 -28.72 28.49
CA SER A 250 -32.38 -30.09 28.43
C SER A 250 -30.86 -30.10 28.68
N ASP A 251 -30.40 -31.10 29.41
CA ASP A 251 -28.99 -31.40 29.61
C ASP A 251 -28.44 -32.08 28.37
N ILE A 252 -27.40 -31.54 27.79
CA ILE A 252 -26.76 -32.08 26.57
C ILE A 252 -25.48 -32.84 26.92
N LEU A 253 -24.67 -32.27 27.81
CA LEU A 253 -23.37 -32.84 28.17
C LEU A 253 -23.05 -32.48 29.62
N ARG A 254 -22.64 -33.49 30.42
CA ARG A 254 -21.98 -33.30 31.71
C ARG A 254 -20.61 -33.91 31.66
N THR A 255 -19.62 -33.20 32.16
CA THR A 255 -18.21 -33.61 32.11
C THR A 255 -17.44 -33.12 33.34
N PRO A 256 -16.43 -33.86 33.81
CA PRO A 256 -15.58 -33.40 34.89
C PRO A 256 -14.57 -32.30 34.41
N TYR A 257 -14.45 -32.11 33.10
CA TYR A 257 -13.54 -31.11 32.54
C TYR A 257 -14.18 -29.72 32.46
N HIS A 258 -13.39 -28.71 32.76
CA HIS A 258 -13.84 -27.31 32.62
C HIS A 258 -14.11 -26.99 31.16
N LEU A 259 -15.27 -26.42 30.83
CA LEU A 259 -15.67 -26.03 29.48
C LEU A 259 -15.43 -24.53 29.28
N ASN A 260 -14.75 -24.14 28.21
CA ASN A 260 -14.25 -22.79 28.04
C ASN A 260 -15.09 -21.92 27.10
N ASN A 261 -15.58 -22.46 25.99
CA ASN A 261 -16.28 -21.70 24.94
C ASN A 261 -17.20 -22.62 24.12
N ILE A 262 -17.95 -22.03 23.18
CA ILE A 262 -18.78 -22.76 22.20
C ILE A 262 -18.47 -22.20 20.81
N GLY A 263 -17.75 -22.96 20.00
CA GLY A 263 -17.56 -22.71 18.57
C GLY A 263 -18.65 -23.39 17.75
N GLN A 264 -19.04 -22.84 16.63
CA GLN A 264 -20.07 -23.40 15.74
C GLN A 264 -19.64 -23.39 14.29
N LYS A 265 -19.87 -24.50 13.61
CA LYS A 265 -19.81 -24.60 12.15
C LYS A 265 -20.92 -25.54 11.67
N ASP A 266 -21.77 -25.00 10.81
CA ASP A 266 -22.95 -25.72 10.31
C ASP A 266 -23.78 -26.34 11.48
N SER A 267 -24.04 -27.63 11.45
CA SER A 267 -24.74 -28.38 12.52
C SER A 267 -23.82 -28.93 13.61
N LEU A 268 -22.57 -28.53 13.65
CA LEU A 268 -21.60 -28.97 14.65
C LEU A 268 -21.28 -27.84 15.64
N LEU A 269 -21.41 -28.14 16.94
CA LEU A 269 -20.85 -27.32 18.01
C LEU A 269 -19.56 -27.96 18.51
N PHE A 270 -18.56 -27.12 18.71
CA PHE A 270 -17.26 -27.47 19.25
C PHE A 270 -17.10 -26.79 20.60
N ILE A 271 -16.91 -27.59 21.63
CA ILE A 271 -16.87 -27.14 23.02
C ILE A 271 -15.44 -27.37 23.53
N PRO A 272 -14.57 -26.34 23.51
CA PRO A 272 -13.23 -26.40 24.08
C PRO A 272 -13.26 -26.71 25.56
N CYS A 273 -12.31 -27.50 26.02
CA CYS A 273 -12.21 -27.88 27.42
C CYS A 273 -10.76 -28.16 27.85
N GLU A 274 -10.56 -28.44 29.12
CA GLU A 274 -9.35 -29.11 29.60
C GLU A 274 -9.17 -30.41 28.82
N TYR A 275 -7.97 -30.64 28.30
CA TYR A 275 -7.65 -31.78 27.46
C TYR A 275 -8.48 -31.89 26.17
N GLY A 276 -8.40 -30.91 25.31
CA GLY A 276 -8.97 -30.96 23.96
C GLY A 276 -10.36 -30.32 23.83
N TYR A 277 -11.28 -30.97 23.13
CA TYR A 277 -12.60 -30.43 22.89
C TYR A 277 -13.66 -31.52 22.69
N TRP A 278 -14.91 -31.15 22.96
CA TRP A 278 -16.08 -31.93 22.58
C TRP A 278 -16.66 -31.46 21.26
N ALA A 279 -17.11 -32.37 20.41
CA ALA A 279 -17.93 -32.08 19.25
C ALA A 279 -19.33 -32.60 19.46
N LEU A 280 -20.34 -31.76 19.22
CA LEU A 280 -21.76 -32.08 19.29
C LEU A 280 -22.42 -31.86 17.94
N ASN A 281 -23.12 -32.87 17.41
CA ASN A 281 -23.98 -32.69 16.25
C ASN A 281 -25.39 -32.28 16.71
N THR A 282 -25.81 -31.06 16.39
CA THR A 282 -27.11 -30.49 16.85
C THR A 282 -28.34 -31.18 16.22
N ASN A 283 -28.17 -31.90 15.11
CA ASN A 283 -29.23 -32.64 14.43
C ASN A 283 -29.45 -34.01 15.04
N THR A 284 -28.39 -34.68 15.49
CA THR A 284 -28.45 -36.05 16.01
C THR A 284 -28.33 -36.13 17.53
N GLY A 285 -27.77 -35.09 18.16
CA GLY A 285 -27.42 -35.10 19.60
C GLY A 285 -26.18 -35.94 19.92
N GLU A 286 -25.47 -36.48 18.91
CA GLU A 286 -24.23 -37.22 19.11
C GLU A 286 -23.15 -36.32 19.65
N THR A 287 -22.47 -36.75 20.72
CA THR A 287 -21.34 -36.03 21.35
C THR A 287 -20.11 -36.92 21.32
N ARG A 288 -18.92 -36.30 21.04
CA ARG A 288 -17.65 -37.02 21.08
C ARG A 288 -16.54 -36.13 21.62
N HIS A 289 -15.73 -36.71 22.53
CA HIS A 289 -14.54 -36.05 23.08
C HIS A 289 -13.28 -36.37 22.24
N TYR A 290 -12.49 -35.32 21.94
CA TYR A 290 -11.20 -35.39 21.28
C TYR A 290 -10.16 -34.85 22.24
N SER A 291 -9.58 -35.73 23.07
CA SER A 291 -8.57 -35.35 24.08
C SER A 291 -7.17 -35.20 23.53
N GLU A 292 -6.88 -35.85 22.42
CA GLU A 292 -5.60 -35.80 21.74
C GLU A 292 -5.78 -35.32 20.32
N LEU A 293 -5.02 -34.29 19.96
CA LEU A 293 -5.06 -33.65 18.64
C LEU A 293 -3.88 -34.17 17.79
N ARG A 294 -4.17 -34.65 16.62
CA ARG A 294 -3.15 -35.08 15.67
C ARG A 294 -2.52 -33.88 14.99
N MET A 295 -1.21 -33.78 15.13
CA MET A 295 -0.44 -32.73 14.50
C MET A 295 0.02 -33.13 13.10
N GLU A 296 0.26 -32.14 12.22
CA GLU A 296 0.80 -32.39 10.86
C GLU A 296 2.18 -33.10 10.86
N ASN A 297 2.95 -32.96 11.94
CA ASN A 297 4.22 -33.65 12.11
C ASN A 297 4.11 -35.08 12.66
N GLY A 298 2.90 -35.63 12.72
CA GLY A 298 2.63 -37.00 13.19
C GLY A 298 2.56 -37.17 14.71
N MET A 299 2.84 -36.11 15.50
CA MET A 299 2.69 -36.18 16.96
C MET A 299 1.22 -36.05 17.37
N GLU A 300 0.90 -36.59 18.56
CA GLU A 300 -0.37 -36.34 19.22
C GLU A 300 -0.13 -35.32 20.35
N LEU A 301 -1.04 -34.34 20.45
CA LEU A 301 -0.96 -33.24 21.40
C LEU A 301 -2.17 -33.22 22.30
N GLY A 302 -1.99 -33.51 23.60
CA GLY A 302 -2.98 -33.21 24.65
C GLY A 302 -2.71 -31.79 25.17
N THR A 303 -3.71 -30.93 25.11
CA THR A 303 -3.60 -29.54 25.59
C THR A 303 -4.97 -28.97 25.92
N ASP A 304 -4.97 -28.01 26.83
CA ASP A 304 -6.16 -27.25 27.15
C ASP A 304 -6.47 -26.26 26.04
N ILE A 305 -7.72 -26.25 25.59
CA ILE A 305 -8.22 -25.39 24.53
C ILE A 305 -9.16 -24.36 25.12
N ASN A 306 -8.88 -23.08 24.94
CA ASN A 306 -9.67 -21.96 25.43
C ASN A 306 -10.83 -21.61 24.49
N VAL A 307 -10.57 -21.66 23.17
CA VAL A 307 -11.52 -21.19 22.15
C VAL A 307 -11.38 -21.99 20.87
N ILE A 308 -12.49 -22.20 20.16
CA ILE A 308 -12.52 -22.70 18.78
C ILE A 308 -13.33 -21.74 17.93
N ALA A 309 -12.75 -21.29 16.81
CA ALA A 309 -13.40 -20.44 15.82
C ALA A 309 -13.12 -20.96 14.41
N PHE A 310 -13.89 -20.46 13.45
CA PHE A 310 -13.73 -20.83 12.05
C PHE A 310 -13.48 -19.59 11.20
N ASP A 311 -12.52 -19.70 10.28
CA ASP A 311 -12.32 -18.67 9.28
C ASP A 311 -13.38 -18.74 8.17
N ARG A 312 -13.36 -17.77 7.25
CA ARG A 312 -14.32 -17.73 6.14
C ARG A 312 -14.19 -18.90 5.17
N GLN A 313 -13.04 -19.54 5.14
CA GLN A 313 -12.78 -20.70 4.29
C GLN A 313 -13.17 -22.02 4.98
N GLY A 314 -13.66 -21.92 6.23
CA GLY A 314 -14.07 -23.04 7.04
C GLY A 314 -12.94 -23.78 7.75
N GLY A 315 -11.74 -23.21 7.73
CA GLY A 315 -10.60 -23.66 8.54
C GLY A 315 -10.90 -23.49 10.02
N MET A 316 -10.53 -24.48 10.84
CA MET A 316 -10.73 -24.49 12.28
C MET A 316 -9.50 -23.95 12.99
N TRP A 317 -9.69 -22.94 13.81
CA TRP A 317 -8.68 -22.33 14.67
C TRP A 317 -8.98 -22.63 16.12
N ALA A 318 -8.02 -23.21 16.83
CA ALA A 318 -8.14 -23.48 18.25
C ALA A 318 -7.05 -22.69 19.00
N GLY A 319 -7.47 -21.86 19.96
CA GLY A 319 -6.59 -21.16 20.88
C GLY A 319 -6.33 -22.02 22.10
N THR A 320 -5.06 -22.20 22.48
CA THR A 320 -4.64 -23.02 23.62
C THR A 320 -4.14 -22.17 24.77
N GLU A 321 -4.10 -22.75 25.96
CA GLU A 321 -3.61 -22.07 27.16
C GLU A 321 -2.11 -21.76 27.10
N SER A 322 -1.29 -22.59 26.43
CA SER A 322 0.17 -22.43 26.45
C SER A 322 0.91 -22.88 25.19
N ARG A 323 0.16 -23.38 24.19
CA ARG A 323 0.77 -23.93 22.94
C ARG A 323 0.55 -23.05 21.71
N GLY A 324 0.00 -21.84 21.87
CA GLY A 324 -0.31 -20.94 20.77
C GLY A 324 -1.63 -21.28 20.08
N LEU A 325 -1.66 -21.16 18.77
CA LEU A 325 -2.82 -21.41 17.93
C LEU A 325 -2.64 -22.72 17.15
N LEU A 326 -3.67 -23.52 17.11
CA LEU A 326 -3.74 -24.72 16.29
C LEU A 326 -4.70 -24.48 15.12
N TYR A 327 -4.22 -24.68 13.91
CA TYR A 327 -5.00 -24.51 12.69
C TYR A 327 -5.24 -25.87 12.02
N SER A 328 -6.49 -26.19 11.75
CA SER A 328 -6.88 -27.35 10.94
C SER A 328 -7.63 -26.90 9.69
N ARG A 329 -7.22 -27.38 8.55
CA ARG A 329 -7.81 -27.05 7.26
C ARG A 329 -9.25 -27.51 7.13
N PRO A 330 -10.06 -26.89 6.24
CA PRO A 330 -11.48 -27.18 6.11
C PRO A 330 -11.78 -28.59 5.55
N TYR A 331 -10.82 -29.25 4.95
CA TYR A 331 -10.98 -30.57 4.35
C TYR A 331 -9.75 -31.46 4.54
N ALA A 332 -9.94 -32.75 4.39
CA ALA A 332 -8.84 -33.72 4.39
C ALA A 332 -7.96 -33.57 3.15
N SER A 333 -6.63 -33.70 3.30
CA SER A 333 -5.75 -33.75 2.14
C SER A 333 -6.15 -34.86 1.18
N PRO A 334 -6.08 -34.64 -0.14
CA PRO A 334 -6.25 -35.72 -1.10
C PRO A 334 -5.06 -36.70 -1.11
N PHE A 335 -3.94 -36.31 -0.48
CA PHE A 335 -2.74 -37.13 -0.33
C PHE A 335 -2.80 -37.94 0.96
N ASN A 336 -2.56 -39.24 0.86
CA ASN A 336 -2.28 -40.12 1.99
C ASN A 336 -0.78 -40.32 2.05
N VAL A 337 -0.20 -40.16 3.22
CA VAL A 337 1.25 -40.28 3.45
C VAL A 337 1.46 -41.38 4.46
N TYR A 338 2.28 -42.37 4.12
CA TYR A 338 2.58 -43.54 4.93
C TYR A 338 4.07 -43.60 5.18
N ALA A 339 4.50 -43.64 6.43
CA ALA A 339 5.88 -43.86 6.79
C ALA A 339 6.32 -45.34 6.55
N TRP A 340 7.59 -45.57 6.30
CA TRP A 340 8.10 -46.95 6.22
C TRP A 340 7.87 -47.70 7.53
N GLY A 341 7.44 -48.96 7.41
CA GLY A 341 6.96 -49.78 8.52
C GLY A 341 5.45 -49.81 8.65
N ASP A 342 4.74 -48.92 7.95
CA ASP A 342 3.30 -49.09 7.70
C ASP A 342 3.10 -50.15 6.61
N SER A 343 2.18 -51.05 6.82
CA SER A 343 1.93 -52.17 5.90
C SER A 343 1.57 -51.74 4.46
N ARG A 344 0.98 -50.55 4.30
CA ARG A 344 0.70 -49.97 2.98
C ARG A 344 1.95 -49.42 2.32
N ALA A 345 2.81 -48.70 3.09
CA ALA A 345 4.08 -48.22 2.57
C ALA A 345 4.96 -49.38 2.09
N ASP A 346 5.08 -50.45 2.91
CA ASP A 346 5.87 -51.62 2.57
C ASP A 346 5.30 -52.37 1.35
N HIS A 347 3.96 -52.46 1.23
CA HIS A 347 3.32 -53.08 0.09
C HIS A 347 3.59 -52.26 -1.20
N TYR A 348 3.45 -50.93 -1.18
CA TYR A 348 3.75 -50.08 -2.31
C TYR A 348 5.24 -50.09 -2.66
N GLY A 349 6.12 -50.11 -1.65
CA GLY A 349 7.56 -50.25 -1.83
C GLY A 349 7.93 -51.46 -2.64
N ALA A 350 7.40 -52.64 -2.26
CA ALA A 350 7.62 -53.88 -2.98
C ALA A 350 7.11 -53.86 -4.44
N MET A 351 6.01 -53.20 -4.69
CA MET A 351 5.50 -52.97 -6.07
C MET A 351 6.44 -52.05 -6.86
N MET A 352 6.93 -50.99 -6.25
CA MET A 352 7.81 -50.01 -6.87
C MET A 352 9.24 -50.52 -7.11
N ASP A 353 9.67 -51.59 -6.46
CA ASP A 353 10.98 -52.23 -6.72
C ASP A 353 11.11 -52.67 -8.18
N ASN A 354 10.00 -53.03 -8.82
CA ASN A 354 9.93 -53.41 -10.22
C ASN A 354 9.69 -52.21 -11.19
N VAL A 355 9.47 -50.99 -10.68
CA VAL A 355 9.33 -49.81 -11.50
C VAL A 355 10.69 -49.22 -11.80
N ASP A 356 11.10 -49.28 -13.05
CA ASP A 356 12.34 -48.62 -13.56
C ASP A 356 11.96 -47.63 -14.65
N GLN A 357 12.01 -46.36 -14.33
CA GLN A 357 11.78 -45.24 -15.27
C GLN A 357 13.12 -44.76 -15.92
N ASN A 358 14.23 -45.50 -15.76
CA ASN A 358 15.51 -45.09 -16.33
C ASN A 358 16.33 -46.21 -16.97
N PRO A 359 15.80 -46.98 -17.94
CA PRO A 359 16.55 -48.07 -18.52
C PRO A 359 17.67 -47.65 -19.50
N GLN A 360 17.68 -46.47 -20.07
CA GLN A 360 18.61 -46.14 -21.16
C GLN A 360 19.46 -44.87 -21.03
N PHE A 361 19.11 -43.94 -20.13
CA PHE A 361 19.81 -42.67 -19.96
C PHE A 361 20.70 -42.62 -18.71
N ARG A 362 21.82 -43.32 -18.76
CA ARG A 362 22.82 -43.27 -17.67
C ARG A 362 23.65 -41.98 -17.61
N LYS A 363 23.11 -40.84 -18.09
CA LYS A 363 23.75 -39.55 -17.89
C LYS A 363 23.44 -39.07 -16.47
N ARG A 364 24.44 -38.60 -15.72
CA ARG A 364 24.35 -38.12 -14.33
C ARG A 364 23.34 -36.98 -14.09
N THR A 365 22.75 -36.42 -15.13
CA THR A 365 21.81 -35.29 -15.10
C THR A 365 20.34 -35.71 -15.25
N VAL A 366 20.06 -36.95 -15.62
CA VAL A 366 18.70 -37.50 -15.83
C VAL A 366 18.33 -38.35 -14.63
N ASN A 367 17.19 -38.02 -14.01
CA ASN A 367 16.65 -38.71 -12.84
C ASN A 367 15.56 -39.72 -13.23
N CYS A 368 14.77 -39.43 -14.25
CA CYS A 368 13.73 -40.34 -14.76
C CYS A 368 13.39 -40.03 -16.21
N VAL A 369 12.82 -41.03 -16.91
CA VAL A 369 12.27 -40.93 -18.26
C VAL A 369 10.91 -41.62 -18.27
N TYR A 370 9.90 -40.97 -18.80
CA TYR A 370 8.52 -41.47 -18.86
C TYR A 370 7.94 -41.21 -20.26
N LYS A 371 7.35 -42.23 -20.87
CA LYS A 371 6.63 -42.12 -22.14
C LYS A 371 5.13 -42.15 -21.84
N ASP A 372 4.42 -41.07 -22.18
CA ASP A 372 2.98 -40.95 -21.95
C ASP A 372 2.14 -41.67 -23.04
N SER A 373 0.85 -41.71 -22.83
CA SER A 373 -0.09 -42.39 -23.75
C SER A 373 -0.17 -41.70 -25.13
N ARG A 374 0.23 -40.44 -25.26
CA ARG A 374 0.35 -39.70 -26.53
C ARG A 374 1.62 -40.03 -27.28
N GLY A 375 2.50 -40.83 -26.70
CA GLY A 375 3.82 -41.14 -27.22
C GLY A 375 4.88 -40.06 -26.98
N TRP A 376 4.61 -39.04 -26.17
CA TRP A 376 5.57 -38.03 -25.82
C TRP A 376 6.52 -38.54 -24.73
N THR A 377 7.76 -38.10 -24.80
CA THR A 377 8.78 -38.49 -23.81
C THR A 377 9.06 -37.37 -22.84
N TRP A 378 8.85 -37.64 -21.58
CA TRP A 378 9.10 -36.74 -20.46
C TRP A 378 10.41 -37.16 -19.77
N VAL A 379 11.32 -36.18 -19.58
CA VAL A 379 12.61 -36.43 -18.95
C VAL A 379 12.74 -35.54 -17.72
N GLY A 380 12.81 -36.18 -16.57
CA GLY A 380 13.05 -35.49 -15.28
C GLY A 380 14.56 -35.29 -15.09
N THR A 381 14.93 -34.04 -14.86
CA THR A 381 16.33 -33.62 -14.70
C THR A 381 16.54 -32.79 -13.44
N ARG A 382 17.80 -32.43 -13.14
CA ARG A 382 18.14 -31.46 -12.08
C ARG A 382 17.87 -30.00 -12.48
N GLN A 383 17.51 -29.73 -13.75
CA GLN A 383 17.29 -28.36 -14.28
C GLN A 383 15.88 -28.16 -14.80
N GLY A 384 14.96 -29.03 -14.46
CA GLY A 384 13.55 -28.96 -14.85
C GLY A 384 13.04 -30.24 -15.49
N LEU A 385 11.80 -30.20 -15.91
CA LEU A 385 11.11 -31.25 -16.65
C LEU A 385 11.21 -30.94 -18.15
N GLN A 386 11.73 -31.90 -18.92
CA GLN A 386 11.91 -31.78 -20.37
C GLN A 386 10.85 -32.59 -21.11
N LEU A 387 10.22 -31.99 -22.12
CA LEU A 387 9.25 -32.62 -23.01
C LEU A 387 9.81 -32.75 -24.42
N TYR A 388 9.84 -33.97 -24.93
CA TYR A 388 10.08 -34.32 -26.32
C TYR A 388 8.79 -34.85 -26.93
N ARG A 389 8.19 -34.13 -27.89
CA ARG A 389 6.94 -34.53 -28.52
C ARG A 389 7.15 -35.60 -29.57
N LYS A 390 8.31 -35.63 -30.20
CA LYS A 390 8.76 -36.60 -31.16
C LYS A 390 10.16 -37.12 -30.78
N GLU A 391 10.44 -38.37 -31.12
CA GLU A 391 11.77 -38.95 -30.90
C GLU A 391 12.88 -38.25 -31.69
N THR A 392 12.49 -37.54 -32.76
CA THR A 392 13.39 -36.72 -33.61
C THR A 392 13.67 -35.34 -33.12
N ASP A 393 13.02 -34.89 -32.04
CA ASP A 393 13.18 -33.55 -31.52
C ASP A 393 14.61 -33.36 -30.95
N MET A 394 15.37 -32.43 -31.51
CA MET A 394 16.74 -32.15 -31.07
C MET A 394 16.80 -31.33 -29.80
N LEU A 395 15.79 -30.50 -29.55
CA LEU A 395 15.68 -29.62 -28.39
C LEU A 395 14.33 -29.84 -27.66
N PRO A 396 14.34 -30.12 -26.34
CA PRO A 396 13.13 -30.26 -25.56
C PRO A 396 12.49 -28.93 -25.21
N GLN A 397 11.20 -28.95 -24.99
CA GLN A 397 10.52 -27.90 -24.24
C GLN A 397 10.82 -28.13 -22.75
N VAL A 398 11.35 -27.13 -22.04
CA VAL A 398 11.78 -27.24 -20.66
C VAL A 398 10.84 -26.47 -19.75
N TYR A 399 10.35 -27.13 -18.69
CA TYR A 399 9.52 -26.53 -17.65
C TYR A 399 10.33 -26.47 -16.35
N THR A 400 10.22 -25.33 -15.66
CA THR A 400 10.98 -25.01 -14.45
C THR A 400 10.06 -24.42 -13.36
N LYS A 401 10.62 -24.00 -12.24
CA LYS A 401 9.88 -23.22 -11.25
C LYS A 401 9.19 -21.99 -11.85
N LYS A 402 9.77 -21.36 -12.86
CA LYS A 402 9.18 -20.19 -13.54
C LYS A 402 7.87 -20.53 -14.25
N ASP A 403 7.70 -21.78 -14.63
CA ASP A 403 6.53 -22.30 -15.34
C ASP A 403 5.51 -22.90 -14.36
N GLY A 404 5.83 -22.98 -13.07
CA GLY A 404 4.94 -23.48 -12.02
C GLY A 404 5.35 -24.77 -11.34
N LEU A 405 6.49 -25.39 -11.69
CA LEU A 405 7.02 -26.52 -10.93
C LEU A 405 7.40 -26.07 -9.52
N HIS A 406 7.16 -26.94 -8.53
CA HIS A 406 7.54 -26.62 -7.16
C HIS A 406 9.08 -26.51 -6.99
N ASN A 407 9.81 -27.42 -7.64
CA ASN A 407 11.28 -27.42 -7.65
C ASN A 407 11.80 -27.80 -9.03
N ASN A 408 12.99 -27.30 -9.40
CA ASN A 408 13.63 -27.66 -10.68
C ASN A 408 14.19 -29.08 -10.71
N ILE A 409 14.43 -29.72 -9.56
CA ILE A 409 14.92 -31.07 -9.51
C ILE A 409 13.74 -32.03 -9.57
N VAL A 410 13.55 -32.68 -10.72
CA VAL A 410 12.48 -33.63 -10.99
C VAL A 410 12.99 -35.03 -10.75
N HIS A 411 12.27 -35.82 -9.95
CA HIS A 411 12.67 -37.17 -9.55
C HIS A 411 11.89 -38.29 -10.25
N SER A 412 10.55 -38.13 -10.41
CA SER A 412 9.72 -39.13 -11.07
C SER A 412 8.56 -38.48 -11.80
N VAL A 413 8.02 -39.18 -12.79
CA VAL A 413 6.91 -38.68 -13.65
C VAL A 413 5.89 -39.81 -13.86
N VAL A 414 4.60 -39.48 -13.86
CA VAL A 414 3.53 -40.44 -14.16
C VAL A 414 2.32 -39.73 -14.75
N GLU A 415 1.60 -40.38 -15.66
CA GLU A 415 0.38 -39.89 -16.29
C GLU A 415 -0.86 -40.38 -15.56
N ASP A 416 -1.85 -39.51 -15.34
CA ASP A 416 -3.14 -39.90 -14.80
C ASP A 416 -4.12 -40.40 -15.89
N LEU A 417 -5.37 -40.75 -15.50
CA LEU A 417 -6.41 -41.19 -16.43
C LEU A 417 -6.97 -40.08 -17.31
N GLU A 418 -6.77 -38.81 -16.93
CA GLU A 418 -7.18 -37.62 -17.68
C GLU A 418 -6.02 -37.09 -18.58
N HIS A 419 -4.94 -37.86 -18.71
CA HIS A 419 -3.73 -37.53 -19.48
C HIS A 419 -2.94 -36.32 -18.95
N ASN A 420 -3.13 -35.92 -17.70
CA ASN A 420 -2.27 -34.95 -17.04
C ASN A 420 -1.00 -35.64 -16.53
N ILE A 421 0.08 -34.89 -16.43
CA ILE A 421 1.39 -35.40 -16.03
C ILE A 421 1.68 -34.97 -14.59
N TRP A 422 1.81 -35.93 -13.70
CA TRP A 422 2.18 -35.76 -12.33
C TRP A 422 3.69 -35.94 -12.15
N VAL A 423 4.31 -34.99 -11.42
CA VAL A 423 5.75 -34.85 -11.33
C VAL A 423 6.17 -34.75 -9.86
N ALA A 424 6.94 -35.68 -9.40
CA ALA A 424 7.58 -35.58 -8.07
C ALA A 424 8.88 -34.76 -8.19
N THR A 425 9.04 -33.79 -7.29
CA THR A 425 10.21 -32.91 -7.23
C THR A 425 10.95 -33.09 -5.90
N SER A 426 12.07 -32.39 -5.64
CA SER A 426 12.79 -32.50 -4.38
C SER A 426 11.94 -32.21 -3.16
N TYR A 427 10.96 -31.32 -3.27
CA TYR A 427 10.07 -30.94 -2.17
C TYR A 427 8.69 -30.67 -2.74
N GLY A 428 7.85 -31.72 -2.81
CA GLY A 428 6.48 -31.60 -3.30
C GLY A 428 6.22 -32.22 -4.66
N ILE A 429 4.97 -32.21 -5.07
CA ILE A 429 4.46 -32.82 -6.30
C ILE A 429 3.83 -31.72 -7.16
N SER A 430 4.08 -31.77 -8.47
CA SER A 430 3.47 -30.85 -9.43
C SER A 430 2.61 -31.63 -10.45
N VAL A 431 1.55 -31.02 -10.96
CA VAL A 431 0.76 -31.56 -12.09
C VAL A 431 0.78 -30.60 -13.26
N VAL A 432 1.14 -31.11 -14.42
CA VAL A 432 1.08 -30.40 -15.71
C VAL A 432 -0.31 -30.65 -16.29
N LEU A 433 -1.10 -29.61 -16.37
CA LEU A 433 -2.48 -29.65 -16.87
C LEU A 433 -2.52 -29.24 -18.34
N PHE A 434 -3.32 -29.96 -19.13
CA PHE A 434 -3.42 -29.75 -20.57
C PHE A 434 -4.76 -29.16 -20.98
N LYS A 435 -4.72 -28.34 -22.03
CA LYS A 435 -5.89 -27.91 -22.79
C LYS A 435 -5.52 -27.95 -24.27
N ASP A 436 -6.30 -28.65 -25.07
CA ASP A 436 -6.09 -28.79 -26.52
C ASP A 436 -4.64 -29.24 -26.87
N ASP A 437 -4.12 -30.28 -26.18
CA ASP A 437 -2.75 -30.82 -26.30
C ASP A 437 -1.63 -29.81 -26.07
N ARG A 438 -1.94 -28.70 -25.43
CA ARG A 438 -0.95 -27.71 -24.96
C ARG A 438 -0.91 -27.68 -23.45
N VAL A 439 0.29 -27.49 -22.90
CA VAL A 439 0.41 -27.24 -21.45
C VAL A 439 -0.32 -25.93 -21.15
N HIS A 440 -1.35 -26.05 -20.33
CA HIS A 440 -2.17 -24.91 -19.94
C HIS A 440 -1.55 -24.16 -18.76
N TYR A 441 -1.34 -24.88 -17.67
CA TYR A 441 -0.55 -24.42 -16.52
C TYR A 441 -0.07 -25.59 -15.67
N ILE A 442 0.88 -25.32 -14.79
CA ILE A 442 1.41 -26.28 -13.84
C ILE A 442 0.95 -25.88 -12.44
N ARG A 443 0.33 -26.84 -11.73
CA ARG A 443 -0.07 -26.66 -10.34
C ARG A 443 0.84 -27.47 -9.45
N SER A 444 1.27 -26.90 -8.33
CA SER A 444 2.15 -27.55 -7.37
C SER A 444 1.48 -27.76 -6.02
N TYR A 445 1.90 -28.80 -5.34
CA TYR A 445 1.47 -29.22 -4.01
C TYR A 445 2.70 -29.42 -3.13
N ASN A 446 2.63 -29.03 -1.86
CA ASN A 446 3.75 -29.07 -0.94
C ASN A 446 3.30 -29.43 0.50
N GLU A 447 4.07 -29.08 1.52
CA GLU A 447 3.74 -29.32 2.92
C GLU A 447 2.38 -28.70 3.33
N TYR A 448 1.95 -27.62 2.71
CA TYR A 448 0.60 -27.09 2.93
C TYR A 448 -0.51 -28.04 2.44
N ASP A 449 -0.18 -28.99 1.57
CA ASP A 449 -1.08 -30.04 1.11
C ASP A 449 -0.87 -31.37 1.82
N ARG A 450 -0.07 -31.36 2.91
CA ARG A 450 0.36 -32.51 3.71
C ARG A 450 1.30 -33.47 2.98
N LEU A 451 2.02 -32.97 2.00
CA LEU A 451 3.13 -33.72 1.44
C LEU A 451 4.32 -33.69 2.42
N PRO A 452 5.09 -34.77 2.51
CA PRO A 452 6.26 -34.77 3.34
C PRO A 452 7.30 -33.77 2.80
N ASN A 453 7.92 -33.02 3.69
CA ASN A 453 8.98 -32.06 3.34
C ASN A 453 10.32 -32.81 3.17
N GLU A 454 10.37 -33.69 2.21
CA GLU A 454 11.53 -34.54 1.90
C GLU A 454 11.68 -34.76 0.40
N VAL A 455 12.81 -35.38 0.04
CA VAL A 455 13.17 -35.65 -1.35
C VAL A 455 12.44 -36.91 -1.85
N PHE A 456 11.85 -36.86 -3.03
CA PHE A 456 11.31 -38.05 -3.71
C PHE A 456 12.40 -38.86 -4.37
N VAL A 457 12.16 -40.17 -4.53
CA VAL A 457 13.13 -41.12 -5.10
C VAL A 457 13.08 -41.10 -6.63
N ASN A 458 14.22 -41.12 -7.27
CA ASN A 458 14.33 -41.11 -8.74
C ASN A 458 13.61 -42.30 -9.39
N GLY A 459 12.74 -42.01 -10.34
CA GLY A 459 12.04 -43.00 -11.14
C GLY A 459 11.05 -43.88 -10.38
N LYS A 460 10.73 -43.56 -9.12
CA LYS A 460 9.83 -44.32 -8.27
C LYS A 460 8.43 -43.66 -8.20
N ALA A 461 7.67 -43.78 -9.29
CA ALA A 461 6.26 -43.39 -9.35
C ALA A 461 5.50 -44.39 -10.24
N MET A 462 4.26 -44.73 -9.85
CA MET A 462 3.41 -45.66 -10.62
C MET A 462 1.95 -45.21 -10.53
N ARG A 463 1.16 -45.57 -11.53
CA ARG A 463 -0.30 -45.48 -11.55
C ARG A 463 -0.88 -46.88 -11.49
N MET A 464 -1.83 -47.08 -10.63
CA MET A 464 -2.64 -48.29 -10.51
C MET A 464 -3.81 -48.29 -11.51
N ASP A 465 -4.44 -49.43 -11.74
CA ASP A 465 -5.56 -49.59 -12.69
C ASP A 465 -6.79 -48.76 -12.32
N ASP A 466 -7.01 -48.53 -11.03
CA ASP A 466 -8.07 -47.66 -10.50
C ASP A 466 -7.78 -46.16 -10.62
N GLY A 467 -6.65 -45.78 -11.20
CA GLY A 467 -6.19 -44.42 -11.36
C GLY A 467 -5.45 -43.85 -10.14
N THR A 468 -5.28 -44.62 -9.06
CA THR A 468 -4.47 -44.22 -7.90
C THR A 468 -3.02 -44.07 -8.31
N ILE A 469 -2.39 -42.96 -7.95
CA ILE A 469 -0.97 -42.70 -8.15
C ILE A 469 -0.25 -42.87 -6.82
N VAL A 470 0.91 -43.56 -6.91
CA VAL A 470 1.78 -43.78 -5.78
C VAL A 470 3.19 -43.26 -6.14
N MET A 471 3.76 -42.44 -5.26
CA MET A 471 5.12 -41.88 -5.40
C MET A 471 5.92 -42.12 -4.15
N GLN A 472 7.17 -42.56 -4.32
CA GLN A 472 8.08 -42.87 -3.21
C GLN A 472 8.91 -41.64 -2.87
N ALA A 473 8.85 -41.23 -1.58
CA ALA A 473 9.79 -40.30 -0.98
C ALA A 473 10.83 -41.07 -0.13
N LEU A 474 11.75 -40.37 0.50
CA LEU A 474 12.85 -40.99 1.23
C LEU A 474 12.36 -41.81 2.42
N ASP A 475 11.55 -41.18 3.28
CA ASP A 475 11.05 -41.81 4.52
C ASP A 475 9.56 -42.15 4.46
N HIS A 476 8.86 -41.82 3.37
CA HIS A 476 7.43 -42.03 3.19
C HIS A 476 7.06 -42.50 1.79
N VAL A 477 5.86 -43.02 1.71
CA VAL A 477 5.16 -43.28 0.44
C VAL A 477 3.94 -42.41 0.36
N VAL A 478 3.75 -41.72 -0.76
CA VAL A 478 2.60 -40.84 -1.01
C VAL A 478 1.64 -41.50 -1.98
N GLU A 479 0.41 -41.71 -1.55
CA GLU A 479 -0.70 -42.29 -2.33
C GLU A 479 -1.77 -41.21 -2.57
N PHE A 480 -2.28 -41.10 -3.76
CA PHE A 480 -3.40 -40.22 -4.07
C PHE A 480 -4.14 -40.63 -5.35
N ASN A 481 -5.42 -40.26 -5.44
CA ASN A 481 -6.20 -40.45 -6.65
C ASN A 481 -6.52 -39.07 -7.26
N PRO A 482 -6.06 -38.78 -8.50
CA PRO A 482 -6.29 -37.50 -9.17
C PRO A 482 -7.78 -37.10 -9.29
N SER A 483 -8.72 -38.07 -9.37
CA SER A 483 -10.15 -37.78 -9.46
C SER A 483 -10.71 -37.07 -8.22
N ARG A 484 -10.07 -37.24 -7.06
CA ARG A 484 -10.47 -36.54 -5.81
C ARG A 484 -10.18 -35.04 -5.85
N PHE A 485 -9.24 -34.59 -6.70
CA PHE A 485 -8.92 -33.17 -6.82
C PHE A 485 -10.00 -32.38 -7.59
N SER A 486 -10.76 -33.06 -8.47
CA SER A 486 -11.88 -32.45 -9.19
C SER A 486 -13.12 -32.28 -8.30
N THR A 487 -13.40 -33.24 -7.41
CA THR A 487 -14.48 -33.19 -6.40
C THR A 487 -14.19 -32.13 -5.32
N ILE A 488 -12.96 -32.06 -4.83
CA ILE A 488 -12.53 -31.01 -3.92
C ILE A 488 -12.67 -29.63 -4.58
N LYS A 489 -12.45 -29.51 -5.90
CA LYS A 489 -12.59 -28.26 -6.65
C LYS A 489 -14.03 -27.75 -6.73
N ALA A 490 -15.02 -28.64 -6.78
CA ALA A 490 -16.44 -28.25 -6.86
C ALA A 490 -17.00 -27.79 -5.52
N ASP A 491 -16.56 -28.42 -4.39
CA ASP A 491 -17.09 -28.16 -3.06
C ASP A 491 -16.40 -26.97 -2.35
N TYR A 492 -15.21 -26.58 -2.79
CA TYR A 492 -14.36 -25.57 -2.15
C TYR A 492 -13.84 -24.49 -3.11
N GLU A 493 -14.69 -23.97 -3.99
CA GLU A 493 -14.38 -22.70 -4.71
C GLU A 493 -14.45 -21.55 -3.71
N PHE A 494 -13.41 -21.42 -2.89
CA PHE A 494 -13.30 -20.31 -1.98
C PHE A 494 -13.04 -19.03 -2.79
N GLN A 495 -13.93 -18.08 -2.66
CA GLN A 495 -13.66 -16.73 -3.13
C GLN A 495 -12.63 -16.10 -2.18
N ILE A 496 -11.45 -15.87 -2.70
CA ILE A 496 -10.41 -15.10 -2.03
C ILE A 496 -10.46 -13.67 -2.53
N TYR A 497 -10.33 -12.72 -1.60
CA TYR A 497 -10.41 -11.30 -1.92
C TYR A 497 -9.12 -10.63 -1.51
N PRO A 498 -8.45 -9.91 -2.44
CA PRO A 498 -7.25 -9.17 -2.07
C PRO A 498 -7.60 -8.04 -1.09
N LYS A 499 -6.69 -7.77 -0.17
CA LYS A 499 -6.74 -6.67 0.79
C LYS A 499 -5.35 -6.07 0.94
N LEU A 500 -5.26 -4.77 1.07
CA LEU A 500 -4.01 -4.13 1.43
C LEU A 500 -3.71 -4.46 2.90
N ALA A 501 -2.56 -5.09 3.14
CA ALA A 501 -2.07 -5.48 4.45
C ALA A 501 -1.03 -4.51 4.99
N GLN A 502 -0.19 -3.95 4.11
CA GLN A 502 0.86 -3.00 4.50
C GLN A 502 1.08 -1.97 3.39
N LEU A 503 1.33 -0.75 3.79
CA LEU A 503 1.70 0.36 2.93
C LEU A 503 3.02 0.94 3.41
N MET A 504 3.99 1.04 2.53
CA MET A 504 5.25 1.73 2.82
C MET A 504 5.40 2.92 1.87
N VAL A 505 5.76 4.07 2.41
CA VAL A 505 6.03 5.29 1.65
C VAL A 505 7.48 5.69 1.90
N ASN A 506 8.27 5.77 0.83
CA ASN A 506 9.72 6.03 0.91
C ASN A 506 10.45 5.07 1.87
N GLY A 507 10.00 3.81 1.96
CA GLY A 507 10.57 2.79 2.83
C GLY A 507 10.10 2.84 4.29
N ILE A 508 9.24 3.79 4.66
CA ILE A 508 8.66 3.91 5.99
C ILE A 508 7.31 3.22 6.01
N ASP A 509 7.09 2.35 6.99
CA ASP A 509 5.79 1.69 7.19
C ASP A 509 4.74 2.68 7.69
N VAL A 510 3.62 2.77 6.98
CA VAL A 510 2.56 3.75 7.24
C VAL A 510 1.45 3.13 8.07
N ASN A 511 1.26 3.66 9.26
CA ASN A 511 0.15 3.35 10.15
C ASN A 511 -0.48 4.64 10.72
N THR A 512 -1.47 4.52 11.59
CA THR A 512 -2.19 5.67 12.16
C THR A 512 -1.34 6.55 13.11
N THR A 513 -0.11 6.12 13.43
CA THR A 513 0.85 6.92 14.23
C THR A 513 1.97 7.51 13.41
N THR A 514 2.18 7.00 12.20
CA THR A 514 3.32 7.38 11.37
C THR A 514 3.15 8.80 10.87
N GLU A 515 4.12 9.63 11.20
CA GLU A 515 4.25 10.99 10.68
C GLU A 515 5.44 11.03 9.70
N ILE A 516 5.20 11.53 8.50
CA ILE A 516 6.24 11.82 7.51
C ILE A 516 6.20 13.33 7.27
N ASP A 517 7.34 13.99 7.44
CA ASP A 517 7.47 15.46 7.34
C ASP A 517 6.50 16.23 8.26
N GLY A 518 6.27 15.68 9.48
CA GLY A 518 5.39 16.28 10.49
C GLY A 518 3.90 16.21 10.16
N LYS A 519 3.50 15.38 9.20
CA LYS A 519 2.09 15.13 8.86
C LYS A 519 1.79 13.64 8.93
N ARG A 520 0.62 13.32 9.46
CA ARG A 520 0.08 11.95 9.37
C ARG A 520 -0.39 11.68 7.96
N ILE A 521 0.03 10.55 7.40
CA ILE A 521 -0.34 10.11 6.06
C ILE A 521 -1.77 9.55 6.07
N ILE A 522 -2.12 8.80 7.12
CA ILE A 522 -3.44 8.19 7.28
C ILE A 522 -3.97 8.43 8.70
N ASP A 523 -5.29 8.62 8.82
CA ASP A 523 -6.01 8.79 10.08
C ASP A 523 -6.76 7.51 10.53
N ARG A 524 -6.88 6.55 9.61
CA ARG A 524 -7.54 5.26 9.84
C ARG A 524 -6.62 4.12 9.47
N ALA A 525 -6.90 2.95 10.02
CA ALA A 525 -6.17 1.71 9.68
C ALA A 525 -6.23 1.42 8.17
N ILE A 526 -5.14 0.88 7.64
CA ILE A 526 -4.99 0.55 6.20
C ILE A 526 -6.15 -0.34 5.71
N SER A 527 -6.65 -1.24 6.56
CA SER A 527 -7.79 -2.10 6.28
C SER A 527 -9.14 -1.34 6.08
N ARG A 528 -9.18 -0.05 6.41
CA ARG A 528 -10.37 0.82 6.43
C ARG A 528 -10.31 2.04 5.52
N ILE A 529 -9.23 2.20 4.80
CA ILE A 529 -9.06 3.26 3.79
C ILE A 529 -8.97 2.66 2.39
N TRP A 530 -9.28 3.48 1.40
CA TRP A 530 -9.32 3.06 -0.01
C TRP A 530 -8.37 3.89 -0.87
N GLY A 531 -7.55 4.72 -0.25
CA GLY A 531 -6.59 5.57 -0.94
C GLY A 531 -5.78 6.42 0.00
N VAL A 532 -4.77 7.08 -0.56
CA VAL A 532 -3.87 7.98 0.14
C VAL A 532 -3.53 9.20 -0.72
N ASP A 533 -3.40 10.34 -0.06
CA ASP A 533 -2.91 11.58 -0.66
C ASP A 533 -1.48 11.82 -0.21
N LEU A 534 -0.56 11.86 -1.16
CA LEU A 534 0.88 11.96 -0.95
C LEU A 534 1.44 13.26 -1.53
N ASN A 535 2.52 13.74 -0.96
CA ASN A 535 3.29 14.83 -1.52
C ASN A 535 4.13 14.36 -2.71
N TYR A 536 4.58 15.27 -3.56
CA TYR A 536 5.37 14.97 -4.77
C TYR A 536 6.69 14.22 -4.51
N ASP A 537 7.26 14.35 -3.31
CA ASP A 537 8.49 13.69 -2.86
C ASP A 537 8.25 12.34 -2.16
N GLN A 538 6.99 12.01 -1.87
CA GLN A 538 6.53 10.75 -1.31
C GLN A 538 6.10 9.78 -2.44
N ASN A 539 6.97 9.56 -3.41
CA ASN A 539 6.64 8.96 -4.69
C ASN A 539 7.15 7.52 -4.88
N THR A 540 7.77 6.96 -3.85
CA THR A 540 8.20 5.55 -3.83
C THR A 540 7.33 4.80 -2.83
N ILE A 541 6.44 3.96 -3.36
CA ILE A 541 5.40 3.30 -2.60
C ILE A 541 5.58 1.79 -2.75
N THR A 542 5.53 1.07 -1.65
CA THR A 542 5.40 -0.40 -1.69
C THR A 542 4.09 -0.79 -1.04
N MET A 543 3.25 -1.46 -1.80
CA MET A 543 1.97 -1.99 -1.35
C MET A 543 2.08 -3.49 -1.18
N VAL A 544 1.71 -4.00 -0.01
CA VAL A 544 1.69 -5.44 0.25
C VAL A 544 0.23 -5.89 0.40
N PHE A 545 -0.19 -6.79 -0.50
CA PHE A 545 -1.55 -7.32 -0.50
C PHE A 545 -1.58 -8.75 0.01
N THR A 546 -2.57 -9.06 0.81
CA THR A 546 -2.96 -10.41 1.18
C THR A 546 -4.25 -10.79 0.46
N ALA A 547 -4.42 -12.06 0.15
CA ALA A 547 -5.70 -12.60 -0.33
C ALA A 547 -6.52 -13.24 0.81
N LEU A 548 -6.03 -13.18 2.06
CA LEU A 548 -6.60 -13.89 3.21
C LEU A 548 -6.81 -15.40 2.91
N ASN A 549 -5.89 -15.97 2.16
CA ASN A 549 -5.91 -17.38 1.79
C ASN A 549 -5.23 -18.20 2.88
N TYR A 550 -5.97 -18.57 3.93
CA TYR A 550 -5.47 -19.39 5.03
C TYR A 550 -5.20 -20.85 4.62
N PHE A 551 -5.85 -21.25 3.55
CA PHE A 551 -5.87 -22.62 3.09
C PHE A 551 -4.64 -23.04 2.29
N ARG A 552 -4.27 -22.24 1.27
CA ARG A 552 -3.11 -22.45 0.40
C ARG A 552 -2.45 -21.12 0.05
N PRO A 553 -1.86 -20.44 1.01
CA PRO A 553 -1.31 -19.11 0.77
C PRO A 553 -0.30 -19.10 -0.37
N SER A 554 0.61 -20.08 -0.43
CA SER A 554 1.64 -20.20 -1.47
C SER A 554 1.12 -20.48 -2.90
N GLN A 555 -0.18 -20.75 -3.07
CA GLN A 555 -0.83 -20.98 -4.38
C GLN A 555 -1.75 -19.82 -4.79
N THR A 556 -1.57 -18.66 -4.21
CA THR A 556 -2.35 -17.47 -4.55
C THR A 556 -1.80 -16.82 -5.82
N TYR A 557 -2.63 -16.70 -6.83
CA TYR A 557 -2.35 -15.93 -8.04
C TYR A 557 -2.92 -14.53 -7.88
N TYR A 558 -2.24 -13.55 -8.43
CA TYR A 558 -2.75 -12.18 -8.52
C TYR A 558 -2.75 -11.71 -9.95
N ARG A 559 -3.66 -10.81 -10.28
CA ARG A 559 -3.50 -9.93 -11.42
C ARG A 559 -3.65 -8.50 -10.98
N VAL A 560 -2.82 -7.64 -11.55
CA VAL A 560 -2.72 -6.23 -11.18
C VAL A 560 -2.84 -5.37 -12.43
N ARG A 561 -3.55 -4.26 -12.30
CA ARG A 561 -3.61 -3.18 -13.26
C ARG A 561 -3.47 -1.86 -12.52
N ILE A 562 -2.71 -0.92 -13.07
CA ILE A 562 -2.47 0.40 -12.46
C ILE A 562 -2.93 1.44 -13.47
N VAL A 563 -4.19 1.86 -13.34
CA VAL A 563 -4.77 2.90 -14.20
C VAL A 563 -4.01 4.22 -13.97
N GLY A 564 -3.61 4.87 -15.05
CA GLY A 564 -2.73 6.04 -15.03
C GLY A 564 -1.23 5.73 -15.17
N LEU A 565 -0.83 4.45 -15.13
CA LEU A 565 0.55 4.01 -15.37
C LEU A 565 0.61 2.91 -16.44
N ASP A 566 -0.22 1.88 -16.30
CA ASP A 566 -0.29 0.73 -17.20
C ASP A 566 -1.70 0.14 -17.10
N ASP A 567 -2.47 0.29 -18.17
CA ASP A 567 -3.89 -0.07 -18.19
C ASP A 567 -4.12 -1.56 -18.53
N GLU A 568 -3.05 -2.33 -18.75
CA GLU A 568 -3.16 -3.77 -19.04
C GLU A 568 -3.09 -4.61 -17.77
N TRP A 569 -3.89 -5.70 -17.72
CA TRP A 569 -3.82 -6.66 -16.64
C TRP A 569 -2.57 -7.51 -16.74
N ARG A 570 -1.74 -7.46 -15.71
CA ARG A 570 -0.58 -8.35 -15.54
C ARG A 570 -0.92 -9.47 -14.58
N VAL A 571 -0.78 -10.71 -15.06
CA VAL A 571 -0.93 -11.90 -14.22
C VAL A 571 0.40 -12.23 -13.54
N LEU A 572 0.34 -12.35 -12.22
CA LEU A 572 1.48 -12.68 -11.38
C LEU A 572 1.25 -14.07 -10.78
N THR A 573 2.23 -14.91 -10.97
CA THR A 573 2.20 -16.30 -10.48
C THR A 573 3.06 -16.45 -9.22
N PRO A 574 2.69 -17.34 -8.28
CA PRO A 574 3.47 -17.55 -7.04
C PRO A 574 4.89 -18.06 -7.27
N TYR A 575 5.18 -18.55 -8.47
CA TYR A 575 6.48 -19.09 -8.86
C TYR A 575 7.17 -18.26 -9.95
N GLY A 576 6.61 -17.08 -10.25
CA GLY A 576 7.08 -16.20 -11.33
C GLY A 576 8.47 -15.61 -11.08
N SER A 577 9.11 -15.17 -12.17
CA SER A 577 10.48 -14.68 -12.18
C SER A 577 10.74 -13.39 -11.41
N HIS A 578 9.72 -12.71 -10.90
CA HIS A 578 9.85 -11.39 -10.32
C HIS A 578 9.82 -11.35 -8.79
N ASN A 579 9.67 -12.50 -8.11
CA ASN A 579 9.58 -12.61 -6.65
C ASN A 579 8.58 -11.61 -6.01
N MET A 580 7.54 -11.22 -6.76
CA MET A 580 6.53 -10.28 -6.27
C MET A 580 5.54 -10.95 -5.31
N ILE A 581 5.43 -12.27 -5.36
CA ILE A 581 4.61 -13.06 -4.43
C ILE A 581 5.56 -13.87 -3.57
N ASP A 582 5.47 -13.69 -2.26
CA ASP A 582 6.31 -14.41 -1.31
C ASP A 582 5.79 -15.84 -1.01
N SER A 583 6.52 -16.60 -0.18
CA SER A 583 6.16 -17.97 0.21
C SER A 583 4.85 -18.06 1.00
N HIS A 584 4.38 -16.95 1.57
CA HIS A 584 3.14 -16.84 2.30
C HIS A 584 1.97 -16.35 1.43
N GLY A 585 2.19 -16.19 0.12
CA GLY A 585 1.17 -15.74 -0.82
C GLY A 585 0.84 -14.25 -0.72
N MET A 586 1.76 -13.44 -0.18
CA MET A 586 1.62 -11.98 -0.15
C MET A 586 2.17 -11.38 -1.45
N LEU A 587 1.43 -10.46 -2.03
CA LEU A 587 1.86 -9.70 -3.19
C LEU A 587 2.57 -8.43 -2.75
N HIS A 588 3.85 -8.32 -3.07
CA HIS A 588 4.65 -7.11 -2.89
C HIS A 588 4.67 -6.32 -4.19
N LEU A 589 4.00 -5.18 -4.23
CA LEU A 589 3.88 -4.31 -5.40
C LEU A 589 4.67 -3.03 -5.19
N PRO A 590 5.91 -2.94 -5.68
CA PRO A 590 6.69 -1.71 -5.64
C PRO A 590 6.28 -0.76 -6.78
N LEU A 591 5.96 0.47 -6.44
CA LEU A 591 5.68 1.58 -7.33
C LEU A 591 6.77 2.64 -7.10
N ILE A 592 7.71 2.74 -8.01
CA ILE A 592 8.93 3.52 -7.82
C ILE A 592 8.88 4.79 -8.68
N ALA A 593 9.19 5.93 -8.06
CA ALA A 593 9.31 7.22 -8.72
C ALA A 593 8.06 7.62 -9.53
N LEU A 594 6.89 7.45 -8.93
CA LEU A 594 5.63 7.87 -9.53
C LEU A 594 5.63 9.39 -9.77
N ARG A 595 5.09 9.83 -10.89
CA ARG A 595 4.91 11.26 -11.18
C ARG A 595 3.70 11.80 -10.42
N PRO A 596 3.64 13.12 -10.16
CA PRO A 596 2.41 13.73 -9.67
C PRO A 596 1.22 13.37 -10.58
N GLY A 597 0.12 12.94 -9.97
CA GLY A 597 -1.06 12.47 -10.68
C GLY A 597 -1.96 11.57 -9.84
N HIS A 598 -3.00 11.06 -10.45
CA HIS A 598 -3.97 10.15 -9.87
C HIS A 598 -3.75 8.74 -10.44
N TYR A 599 -3.65 7.75 -9.57
CA TYR A 599 -3.46 6.35 -9.93
C TYR A 599 -4.49 5.49 -9.22
N GLU A 600 -5.05 4.52 -9.95
CA GLU A 600 -5.92 3.49 -9.36
C GLU A 600 -5.23 2.13 -9.49
N VAL A 601 -4.88 1.56 -8.35
CA VAL A 601 -4.30 0.23 -8.25
C VAL A 601 -5.44 -0.78 -8.13
N GLU A 602 -5.66 -1.58 -9.15
CA GLU A 602 -6.65 -2.63 -9.17
C GLU A 602 -5.97 -3.98 -9.00
N VAL A 603 -6.42 -4.75 -8.01
CA VAL A 603 -5.87 -6.07 -7.70
C VAL A 603 -6.99 -7.09 -7.64
N GLN A 604 -6.77 -8.23 -8.27
CA GLN A 604 -7.61 -9.42 -8.09
C GLN A 604 -6.74 -10.58 -7.63
N ALA A 605 -7.33 -11.47 -6.84
CA ALA A 605 -6.68 -12.68 -6.37
C ALA A 605 -7.49 -13.91 -6.81
N SER A 606 -6.81 -15.01 -7.09
CA SER A 606 -7.41 -16.28 -7.49
C SER A 606 -6.57 -17.46 -7.02
N MET A 607 -7.21 -18.63 -6.93
CA MET A 607 -6.54 -19.92 -6.75
C MET A 607 -6.11 -20.55 -8.08
N SER A 608 -6.42 -19.91 -9.22
CA SER A 608 -6.11 -20.37 -10.56
C SER A 608 -5.78 -19.18 -11.47
N PRO A 609 -4.82 -19.29 -12.39
CA PRO A 609 -4.45 -18.19 -13.29
C PRO A 609 -5.55 -17.84 -14.31
N ASP A 610 -6.56 -18.71 -14.49
CA ASP A 610 -7.58 -18.56 -15.52
C ASP A 610 -8.93 -18.05 -15.01
N LYS A 611 -9.14 -18.09 -13.70
CA LYS A 611 -10.43 -17.78 -13.08
C LYS A 611 -10.30 -16.53 -12.21
N TRP A 612 -10.97 -15.46 -12.63
CA TRP A 612 -10.92 -14.16 -11.97
C TRP A 612 -12.33 -13.69 -11.63
N ASP A 613 -13.01 -14.42 -10.73
CA ASP A 613 -14.43 -14.21 -10.45
C ASP A 613 -14.70 -13.07 -9.45
N SER A 614 -13.68 -12.60 -8.74
CA SER A 614 -13.83 -11.54 -7.76
C SER A 614 -13.86 -10.16 -8.44
N LYS A 615 -14.64 -9.23 -7.90
CA LYS A 615 -14.52 -7.82 -8.25
C LYS A 615 -13.11 -7.33 -7.90
N PRO A 616 -12.50 -6.44 -8.72
CA PRO A 616 -11.22 -5.84 -8.38
C PRO A 616 -11.29 -5.13 -7.02
N TYR A 617 -10.26 -5.30 -6.23
CA TYR A 617 -9.99 -4.42 -5.09
C TYR A 617 -9.28 -3.20 -5.63
N THR A 618 -9.94 -2.05 -5.56
CA THR A 618 -9.41 -0.79 -6.07
C THR A 618 -8.90 0.06 -4.94
N TRP A 619 -7.70 0.61 -5.11
CA TRP A 619 -7.06 1.49 -4.16
C TRP A 619 -6.45 2.70 -4.86
N THR A 620 -6.71 3.91 -4.36
CA THR A 620 -6.33 5.15 -5.04
C THR A 620 -5.07 5.76 -4.44
N ILE A 621 -4.19 6.27 -5.30
CA ILE A 621 -3.01 7.00 -4.91
C ILE A 621 -3.04 8.36 -5.61
N ASN A 622 -3.11 9.43 -4.83
CA ASN A 622 -3.00 10.78 -5.33
C ASN A 622 -1.63 11.32 -4.95
N ILE A 623 -0.83 11.68 -5.91
CA ILE A 623 0.44 12.37 -5.69
C ILE A 623 0.26 13.82 -6.10
N ASN A 624 0.33 14.69 -5.12
CA ASN A 624 0.16 16.13 -5.32
C ASN A 624 1.30 16.70 -6.16
N GLU A 625 0.98 17.70 -6.96
CA GLU A 625 2.02 18.45 -7.65
C GLU A 625 2.88 19.25 -6.67
N PRO A 626 4.18 19.46 -7.00
CA PRO A 626 5.05 20.35 -6.22
C PRO A 626 4.40 21.73 -6.10
N TRP A 627 4.52 22.34 -4.93
CA TRP A 627 3.91 23.66 -4.66
C TRP A 627 4.28 24.73 -5.70
N TRP A 628 5.48 24.62 -6.32
CA TRP A 628 5.94 25.55 -7.38
C TRP A 628 5.29 25.27 -8.75
N ARG A 629 4.60 24.16 -8.96
CA ARG A 629 3.85 23.82 -10.18
C ARG A 629 2.35 24.10 -10.06
N THR A 630 1.87 24.50 -8.88
CA THR A 630 0.45 24.82 -8.71
C THR A 630 0.11 26.04 -9.56
N THR A 631 -1.07 26.05 -10.17
CA THR A 631 -1.53 27.10 -11.09
C THR A 631 -1.40 28.49 -10.48
N GLY A 632 -1.68 28.64 -9.18
CA GLY A 632 -1.57 29.92 -8.46
C GLY A 632 -0.12 30.42 -8.38
N ILE A 633 0.82 29.54 -8.06
CA ILE A 633 2.25 29.91 -7.96
C ILE A 633 2.85 30.14 -9.35
N PHE A 634 2.45 29.33 -10.35
CA PHE A 634 2.87 29.56 -11.73
C PHE A 634 2.42 30.94 -12.22
N LEU A 635 1.19 31.35 -11.92
CA LEU A 635 0.68 32.70 -12.22
C LEU A 635 1.46 33.78 -11.45
N LEU A 636 1.78 33.54 -10.18
CA LEU A 636 2.57 34.45 -9.36
C LEU A 636 3.99 34.63 -9.93
N PHE A 637 4.68 33.55 -10.28
CA PHE A 637 6.00 33.62 -10.92
C PHE A 637 5.96 34.29 -12.30
N SER A 638 4.91 33.99 -13.09
CA SER A 638 4.69 34.62 -14.39
C SER A 638 4.47 36.13 -14.23
N LEU A 639 3.68 36.55 -13.24
CA LEU A 639 3.47 37.96 -12.90
C LEU A 639 4.77 38.63 -12.44
N LEU A 640 5.53 37.96 -11.58
CA LEU A 640 6.83 38.47 -11.08
C LEU A 640 7.82 38.64 -12.23
N LEU A 641 7.90 37.67 -13.14
CA LEU A 641 8.72 37.75 -14.35
C LEU A 641 8.26 38.91 -15.27
N ALA A 642 6.92 39.07 -15.42
CA ALA A 642 6.37 40.19 -16.19
C ALA A 642 6.71 41.55 -15.55
N VAL A 643 6.61 41.66 -14.23
CA VAL A 643 7.01 42.89 -13.49
C VAL A 643 8.50 43.14 -13.65
N LEU A 644 9.35 42.12 -13.47
CA LEU A 644 10.81 42.25 -13.67
C LEU A 644 11.13 42.65 -15.11
N PHE A 645 10.43 42.10 -16.10
CA PHE A 645 10.60 42.48 -17.50
C PHE A 645 10.20 43.94 -17.73
N LEU A 646 9.06 44.36 -17.18
CA LEU A 646 8.62 45.79 -17.27
C LEU A 646 9.60 46.71 -16.58
N ILE A 647 10.15 46.37 -15.43
CA ILE A 647 11.18 47.11 -14.74
C ILE A 647 12.44 47.22 -15.62
N ASN A 648 12.85 46.10 -16.23
CA ASN A 648 14.02 46.05 -17.09
C ASN A 648 13.81 46.92 -18.36
N VAL A 649 12.63 46.85 -18.98
CA VAL A 649 12.25 47.70 -20.11
C VAL A 649 12.21 49.16 -19.68
N PHE A 650 11.63 49.46 -18.51
CA PHE A 650 11.62 50.84 -17.97
C PHE A 650 13.04 51.37 -17.78
N TYR A 651 13.93 50.62 -17.15
CA TYR A 651 15.32 51.00 -16.98
C TYR A 651 16.07 51.12 -18.33
N TYR A 652 15.77 50.22 -19.27
CA TYR A 652 16.37 50.29 -20.62
C TYR A 652 15.93 51.55 -21.34
N VAL A 653 14.63 51.91 -21.35
CA VAL A 653 14.09 53.12 -21.96
C VAL A 653 14.63 54.36 -21.25
N LYS A 654 14.64 54.36 -19.92
CA LYS A 654 15.21 55.47 -19.13
C LYS A 654 16.70 55.69 -19.44
N ASN A 655 17.49 54.60 -19.50
CA ASN A 655 18.89 54.67 -19.87
C ASN A 655 19.10 55.11 -21.34
N ALA A 656 18.24 54.67 -22.26
CA ALA A 656 18.29 55.10 -23.66
C ALA A 656 17.97 56.60 -23.80
N ASN A 657 16.93 57.07 -23.07
CA ASN A 657 16.56 58.48 -23.05
C ASN A 657 17.67 59.35 -22.41
N LEU A 658 18.23 58.92 -21.28
CA LEU A 658 19.37 59.59 -20.65
C LEU A 658 20.61 59.64 -21.57
N LYS A 659 20.91 58.58 -22.30
CA LYS A 659 21.98 58.59 -23.30
C LYS A 659 21.67 59.49 -24.47
N ALA A 660 20.45 59.56 -24.93
CA ALA A 660 20.03 60.48 -26.00
C ALA A 660 20.11 61.94 -25.53
N LEU A 661 19.66 62.25 -24.31
CA LEU A 661 19.72 63.61 -23.74
C LEU A 661 21.16 64.07 -23.59
N ARG A 662 22.04 63.23 -23.01
CA ARG A 662 23.50 63.53 -22.92
C ARG A 662 24.14 63.73 -24.29
N ALA A 663 23.75 62.89 -25.26
CA ALA A 663 24.30 63.07 -26.65
C ALA A 663 23.85 64.38 -27.30
N SER A 664 22.63 64.85 -27.03
CA SER A 664 22.13 66.14 -27.51
C SER A 664 22.79 67.30 -26.80
N GLU A 665 22.97 67.28 -25.49
CA GLU A 665 23.70 68.26 -24.70
C GLU A 665 25.18 68.39 -25.16
N GLU A 666 25.86 67.25 -25.34
CA GLU A 666 27.22 67.25 -25.84
C GLU A 666 27.32 67.84 -27.24
N THR A 667 26.35 67.57 -28.11
CA THR A 667 26.31 68.12 -29.46
C THR A 667 26.06 69.64 -29.44
N MET A 668 25.20 70.10 -28.58
CA MET A 668 24.97 71.51 -28.34
C MET A 668 26.20 72.20 -27.76
N LEU A 669 26.84 71.56 -26.75
CA LEU A 669 28.05 72.11 -26.14
C LEU A 669 29.21 72.25 -27.14
N VAL A 670 29.39 71.20 -27.98
CA VAL A 670 30.43 71.28 -29.07
C VAL A 670 30.08 72.35 -30.08
N LYS A 671 28.80 72.50 -30.49
CA LYS A 671 28.39 73.61 -31.39
C LYS A 671 28.61 74.93 -30.77
N ARG A 672 28.32 75.12 -29.48
CA ARG A 672 28.58 76.46 -28.79
C ARG A 672 30.05 76.71 -28.66
N ILE A 673 30.91 75.73 -28.39
CA ILE A 673 32.32 75.87 -28.33
C ILE A 673 32.84 76.27 -29.72
N TYR A 674 32.37 75.64 -30.79
CA TYR A 674 32.73 76.02 -32.16
C TYR A 674 32.32 77.47 -32.47
N ALA A 675 31.17 77.93 -32.17
CA ALA A 675 30.67 79.26 -32.37
C ALA A 675 31.47 80.30 -31.54
N PHE A 676 31.86 79.92 -30.30
CA PHE A 676 32.71 80.80 -29.46
C PHE A 676 34.13 80.90 -30.01
N VAL A 677 34.74 79.83 -30.45
CA VAL A 677 36.08 79.84 -31.05
C VAL A 677 36.09 80.57 -32.40
N GLU A 678 35.02 80.45 -33.20
CA GLU A 678 34.87 81.22 -34.44
C GLU A 678 34.74 82.75 -34.16
N ARG A 679 34.06 83.13 -33.10
CA ARG A 679 34.01 84.55 -32.63
C ARG A 679 35.35 85.06 -32.13
N CYS A 680 36.12 84.23 -31.46
CA CYS A 680 37.45 84.63 -30.99
C CYS A 680 38.49 84.72 -32.06
N ASN A 681 38.25 84.15 -33.28
CA ASN A 681 39.22 84.14 -34.41
C ASN A 681 38.78 85.04 -35.59
N GLY A 682 37.69 85.77 -35.49
CA GLY A 682 37.25 86.73 -36.47
C GLY A 682 37.31 88.16 -35.89
N ASN A 683 38.11 89.03 -36.59
CA ASN A 683 38.17 90.44 -36.25
C ASN A 683 36.78 91.12 -36.29
N GLU A 684 36.55 91.93 -35.32
CA GLU A 684 35.74 93.09 -35.24
C GLU A 684 34.44 93.14 -36.09
N GLU A 685 33.30 92.99 -35.42
CA GLU A 685 32.27 94.04 -35.35
C GLU A 685 31.27 93.64 -34.34
N VAL A 686 31.10 94.44 -33.32
CA VAL A 686 30.11 94.36 -32.29
C VAL A 686 28.74 94.70 -32.91
N LEU A 687 27.94 93.73 -33.10
CA LEU A 687 26.50 93.89 -33.20
C LEU A 687 25.88 93.27 -31.91
N GLU A 688 25.32 94.17 -31.07
CA GLU A 688 24.59 93.80 -29.87
C GLU A 688 23.39 92.91 -30.28
N PRO A 689 23.21 91.84 -29.69
CA PRO A 689 22.06 90.96 -29.94
C PRO A 689 20.84 91.56 -29.32
N THR A 690 19.80 91.73 -30.10
CA THR A 690 18.46 92.09 -29.65
C THR A 690 17.92 91.09 -28.59
N SER A 691 17.32 91.65 -27.59
CA SER A 691 17.02 91.08 -26.27
C SER A 691 15.89 90.09 -26.14
N GLU A 692 15.69 89.22 -27.08
CA GLU A 692 14.48 88.28 -26.98
C GLU A 692 14.73 86.79 -27.10
N GLU A 693 15.98 86.31 -27.22
CA GLU A 693 16.25 84.89 -27.34
C GLU A 693 17.23 84.31 -26.27
N TYR A 694 17.48 85.03 -25.23
CA TYR A 694 18.22 84.42 -24.09
C TYR A 694 17.39 84.26 -22.86
N SER A 695 16.76 83.09 -22.77
CA SER A 695 16.28 82.65 -21.48
C SER A 695 17.51 82.40 -20.56
N THR A 696 17.47 83.01 -19.39
CA THR A 696 18.49 83.11 -18.32
C THR A 696 19.08 81.73 -17.85
N ALA A 697 18.64 80.66 -18.35
CA ALA A 697 19.10 79.30 -17.99
C ALA A 697 20.35 78.87 -18.84
N ASN A 698 20.73 79.58 -19.92
CA ASN A 698 21.78 79.18 -20.84
C ASN A 698 23.04 79.95 -20.72
N ALA A 699 23.08 81.09 -20.01
CA ALA A 699 24.22 81.87 -19.78
C ALA A 699 25.14 81.31 -18.62
N SER A 700 24.55 80.70 -17.65
CA SER A 700 25.31 80.16 -16.53
C SER A 700 26.18 78.99 -16.89
N ALA A 701 25.77 78.16 -17.87
CA ALA A 701 26.48 76.92 -18.26
C ALA A 701 27.79 77.20 -19.06
N LEU A 702 27.95 78.44 -19.60
CA LEU A 702 29.20 78.82 -20.25
C LEU A 702 30.23 79.46 -19.27
N TYR A 703 29.75 79.95 -18.10
CA TYR A 703 30.65 80.45 -17.07
C TYR A 703 31.26 79.41 -16.19
N GLU A 704 30.74 78.23 -16.22
CA GLU A 704 31.27 77.06 -15.46
C GLU A 704 32.38 76.28 -16.17
N LEU A 705 32.67 76.53 -17.40
CA LEU A 705 33.79 75.88 -18.07
C LEU A 705 35.11 76.56 -17.65
N ASP A 706 35.97 75.74 -17.06
CA ASP A 706 37.32 76.13 -16.70
C ASP A 706 38.01 76.87 -17.89
N PRO A 707 38.45 78.11 -17.76
CA PRO A 707 39.11 78.89 -18.84
C PRO A 707 40.34 78.12 -19.40
N ALA A 708 41.00 77.33 -18.55
CA ALA A 708 42.11 76.48 -18.98
C ALA A 708 41.62 75.36 -19.93
N PHE A 709 40.43 74.83 -19.71
CA PHE A 709 39.85 73.87 -20.56
C PHE A 709 39.43 74.39 -21.93
N VAL A 710 38.87 75.60 -21.99
CA VAL A 710 38.48 76.28 -23.25
C VAL A 710 39.74 76.54 -24.11
N LYS A 711 40.84 77.02 -23.48
CA LYS A 711 42.13 77.24 -24.15
C LYS A 711 42.74 75.93 -24.69
N VAL A 712 42.63 74.87 -23.93
CA VAL A 712 43.07 73.53 -24.37
C VAL A 712 42.22 72.98 -25.51
N LEU A 713 40.88 73.15 -25.48
CA LEU A 713 40.00 72.78 -26.59
C LEU A 713 40.29 73.49 -27.88
N GLY A 714 40.53 74.79 -27.80
CA GLY A 714 40.97 75.58 -28.98
C GLY A 714 42.26 75.08 -29.64
N LYS A 715 43.29 74.77 -28.78
CA LYS A 715 44.53 74.15 -29.27
C LYS A 715 44.35 72.76 -29.86
N ILE A 716 43.46 71.97 -29.27
CA ILE A 716 43.10 70.59 -29.77
C ILE A 716 42.46 70.75 -31.18
N GLN A 717 41.46 71.61 -31.29
CA GLN A 717 40.77 71.87 -32.54
C GLN A 717 41.75 72.31 -33.63
N MET A 718 42.61 73.27 -33.39
CA MET A 718 43.64 73.69 -34.33
C MET A 718 44.57 72.54 -34.73
N THR A 719 45.01 71.72 -33.78
CA THR A 719 45.88 70.56 -34.02
C THR A 719 45.18 69.47 -34.82
N VAL A 720 43.89 69.22 -34.53
CA VAL A 720 43.08 68.24 -35.30
C VAL A 720 42.84 68.73 -36.71
N MET A 721 42.62 70.00 -36.93
CA MET A 721 42.36 70.61 -38.24
C MET A 721 43.67 70.74 -39.11
N THR A 722 44.81 71.12 -38.50
CA THR A 722 46.07 71.24 -39.21
C THR A 722 46.75 69.92 -39.59
N HIS A 723 46.42 68.85 -38.83
CA HIS A 723 47.07 67.53 -39.02
C HIS A 723 46.08 66.47 -39.41
N LYS A 724 45.13 66.74 -40.32
CA LYS A 724 44.00 65.91 -40.72
C LYS A 724 44.44 64.49 -41.11
N LYS A 725 45.54 64.27 -41.79
CA LYS A 725 46.02 62.95 -42.26
C LYS A 725 46.90 62.17 -41.27
N LYS A 726 47.30 62.73 -40.14
CA LYS A 726 48.21 62.10 -39.20
C LYS A 726 47.41 61.39 -38.09
N LYS A 727 47.83 60.19 -37.71
CA LYS A 727 47.20 59.42 -36.59
C LYS A 727 47.28 60.30 -35.34
N MET A 728 46.10 60.72 -34.87
CA MET A 728 45.96 61.46 -33.64
C MET A 728 46.10 60.53 -32.47
N THR A 729 47.15 60.65 -31.69
CA THR A 729 47.40 59.89 -30.45
C THR A 729 47.18 60.79 -29.25
N MET A 730 46.94 60.20 -28.11
CA MET A 730 46.85 60.93 -26.84
C MET A 730 48.07 61.79 -26.56
N HIS A 731 49.23 61.25 -26.84
CA HIS A 731 50.49 61.94 -26.68
C HIS A 731 50.59 63.23 -27.54
N ARG A 732 50.07 63.14 -28.74
CA ARG A 732 50.10 64.37 -29.66
C ARG A 732 49.12 65.43 -29.20
N LEU A 733 47.95 65.00 -28.73
CA LEU A 733 46.94 65.94 -28.22
C LEU A 733 47.34 66.56 -26.88
N SER A 734 47.93 65.79 -25.98
CA SER A 734 48.41 66.29 -24.69
C SER A 734 49.56 67.22 -24.85
N ASN A 735 50.48 66.93 -25.80
CA ASN A 735 51.59 67.84 -26.14
C ASN A 735 51.11 69.15 -26.80
N ALA A 736 50.17 69.09 -27.74
CA ALA A 736 49.55 70.28 -28.35
C ALA A 736 48.80 71.14 -27.29
N ALA A 737 48.20 70.49 -26.35
CA ALA A 737 47.52 71.16 -25.21
C ALA A 737 48.49 71.72 -24.14
N GLY A 738 49.76 71.20 -24.17
CA GLY A 738 50.78 71.62 -23.21
C GLY A 738 50.62 71.09 -21.82
N VAL A 739 49.95 69.88 -21.68
CA VAL A 739 49.67 69.23 -20.43
C VAL A 739 50.09 67.75 -20.44
N SER A 740 50.26 67.12 -19.26
CA SER A 740 50.59 65.71 -19.21
C SER A 740 49.45 64.83 -19.76
N GLN A 741 49.75 63.66 -20.26
CA GLN A 741 48.71 62.74 -20.78
C GLN A 741 47.66 62.42 -19.73
N LYS A 742 48.05 62.28 -18.46
CA LYS A 742 47.17 61.97 -17.34
C LYS A 742 46.25 63.14 -17.04
N ASP A 743 46.77 64.33 -17.01
CA ASP A 743 45.99 65.54 -16.74
C ASP A 743 45.11 65.92 -17.93
N PHE A 744 45.60 65.67 -19.15
CA PHE A 744 44.77 65.79 -20.34
C PHE A 744 43.59 64.86 -20.34
N TYR A 745 43.81 63.63 -19.97
CA TYR A 745 42.71 62.61 -19.84
C TYR A 745 41.72 63.08 -18.79
N LYS A 746 42.16 63.45 -17.59
CA LYS A 746 41.28 63.95 -16.49
C LYS A 746 40.52 65.22 -16.92
N LEU A 747 41.15 66.12 -17.55
CA LEU A 747 40.57 67.40 -18.01
C LEU A 747 39.43 67.17 -19.01
N ILE A 748 39.63 66.21 -19.96
CA ILE A 748 38.62 65.85 -20.95
C ILE A 748 37.48 65.05 -20.30
N THR A 749 37.81 64.08 -19.43
CA THR A 749 36.78 63.25 -18.81
C THR A 749 35.93 63.99 -17.77
N ASN A 750 36.54 64.91 -17.04
CA ASN A 750 35.76 65.66 -16.01
C ASN A 750 34.89 66.76 -16.63
N ASN A 751 35.22 67.27 -17.77
CA ASN A 751 34.46 68.37 -18.39
C ASN A 751 33.53 67.90 -19.53
N ILE A 752 33.88 66.83 -20.21
CA ILE A 752 33.07 66.34 -21.36
C ILE A 752 32.43 64.94 -21.07
N PHE A 753 32.83 64.28 -20.02
CA PHE A 753 32.36 62.91 -19.63
C PHE A 753 32.60 61.82 -20.67
N LYS A 754 33.53 62.08 -21.67
CA LYS A 754 33.85 61.11 -22.74
C LYS A 754 35.35 61.04 -22.93
N SER A 755 35.79 59.94 -23.55
CA SER A 755 37.21 59.75 -23.86
C SER A 755 37.72 60.76 -24.94
N PRO A 756 38.98 61.13 -24.93
CA PRO A 756 39.55 62.00 -25.96
C PRO A 756 39.41 61.46 -27.39
N ARG A 757 39.32 60.13 -27.57
CA ARG A 757 39.03 59.50 -28.88
C ARG A 757 37.61 59.83 -29.35
N SER A 758 36.67 59.91 -28.43
CA SER A 758 35.28 60.26 -28.71
C SER A 758 35.22 61.78 -29.18
N LEU A 759 35.93 62.64 -28.50
CA LEU A 759 35.98 64.03 -28.86
C LEU A 759 36.56 64.24 -30.29
N ILE A 760 37.68 63.56 -30.65
CA ILE A 760 38.22 63.57 -32.00
C ILE A 760 37.21 63.08 -33.03
N LYS A 761 36.49 61.98 -32.72
CA LYS A 761 35.46 61.43 -33.60
C LYS A 761 34.34 62.41 -33.82
N GLN A 762 33.88 63.10 -32.76
CA GLN A 762 32.79 64.08 -32.84
C GLN A 762 33.16 65.30 -33.62
N ASN A 763 34.38 65.88 -33.40
CA ASN A 763 34.86 67.01 -34.16
C ASN A 763 34.95 66.69 -35.66
N ARG A 764 35.43 65.49 -36.00
CA ARG A 764 35.46 65.02 -37.39
C ARG A 764 34.07 64.86 -38.00
N LEU A 765 33.11 64.41 -37.23
CA LEU A 765 31.72 64.28 -37.70
C LEU A 765 31.06 65.67 -37.91
N VAL A 766 31.30 66.65 -37.04
CA VAL A 766 30.78 68.03 -37.20
C VAL A 766 31.34 68.65 -38.45
N GLU A 767 32.65 68.46 -38.74
CA GLU A 767 33.23 68.97 -39.97
C GLU A 767 32.67 68.26 -41.21
N ALA A 768 32.51 67.00 -41.15
CA ALA A 768 31.87 66.24 -42.22
C ALA A 768 30.40 66.68 -42.48
N GLU A 769 29.62 67.03 -41.42
CA GLU A 769 28.29 67.66 -41.58
C GLU A 769 28.32 69.00 -42.35
N LYS A 770 29.33 69.87 -42.06
CA LYS A 770 29.49 71.14 -42.77
C LYS A 770 29.79 70.85 -44.24
N MET A 771 30.72 69.93 -44.50
CA MET A 771 31.07 69.58 -45.86
C MET A 771 29.95 68.90 -46.65
N LEU A 772 29.15 68.08 -46.00
CA LEU A 772 28.01 67.43 -46.64
C LEU A 772 26.96 68.46 -47.08
N ARG A 773 26.78 69.54 -46.34
CA ARG A 773 25.85 70.66 -46.66
C ARG A 773 26.37 71.65 -47.64
N GLY A 774 27.67 71.91 -47.57
CA GLY A 774 28.30 73.03 -48.30
C GLY A 774 29.19 72.64 -49.50
N SER A 775 29.35 71.35 -49.82
CA SER A 775 30.25 70.93 -50.92
C SER A 775 29.70 69.77 -51.73
N LYS A 776 30.13 69.67 -52.98
CA LYS A 776 29.84 68.58 -53.89
C LYS A 776 30.84 67.41 -53.79
N ALA A 777 31.76 67.42 -52.81
CA ALA A 777 32.76 66.42 -52.62
C ALA A 777 32.15 65.04 -52.39
N THR A 778 32.77 63.99 -52.87
CA THR A 778 32.33 62.60 -52.69
C THR A 778 32.39 62.15 -51.19
N ILE A 779 31.72 61.16 -50.83
CA ILE A 779 31.72 60.65 -49.46
C ILE A 779 33.15 60.18 -49.03
N ALA A 780 33.86 59.59 -49.94
CA ALA A 780 35.23 59.19 -49.74
C ALA A 780 36.20 60.41 -49.54
N GLU A 781 36.06 61.47 -50.35
CA GLU A 781 36.79 62.71 -50.16
C GLU A 781 36.50 63.44 -48.87
N ILE A 782 35.20 63.44 -48.43
CA ILE A 782 34.86 64.01 -47.15
C ILE A 782 35.41 63.19 -46.00
N ALA A 783 35.39 61.85 -46.12
CA ALA A 783 35.97 60.98 -45.10
C ALA A 783 37.48 61.21 -44.95
N ASP A 784 38.21 61.34 -46.09
CA ASP A 784 39.64 61.63 -46.09
C ASP A 784 39.94 63.05 -45.58
N HIS A 785 39.20 64.05 -46.07
CA HIS A 785 39.33 65.41 -45.58
C HIS A 785 39.16 65.59 -44.10
N CYS A 786 38.12 64.93 -43.53
CA CYS A 786 37.82 64.90 -42.06
C CYS A 786 38.77 63.98 -41.28
N GLY A 787 39.68 63.23 -41.94
CA GLY A 787 40.69 62.42 -41.30
C GLY A 787 40.14 61.09 -40.71
N PHE A 788 39.09 60.53 -41.28
CA PHE A 788 38.64 59.19 -40.97
C PHE A 788 39.55 58.13 -41.60
N ILE A 789 39.68 56.96 -40.92
CA ILE A 789 40.59 55.89 -41.36
C ILE A 789 40.10 55.26 -42.68
N SER A 790 38.81 55.23 -42.93
CA SER A 790 38.21 54.77 -44.18
C SER A 790 36.83 55.38 -44.40
N ALA A 791 36.37 55.42 -45.63
CA ALA A 791 34.99 55.84 -45.93
C ALA A 791 33.92 54.99 -45.25
N ASN A 792 34.16 53.70 -45.16
CA ASN A 792 33.22 52.77 -44.44
C ASN A 792 33.14 53.06 -42.96
N TYR A 793 34.26 53.34 -42.28
CA TYR A 793 34.28 53.75 -40.91
C TYR A 793 33.63 55.11 -40.69
N PHE A 794 33.75 56.02 -41.61
CA PHE A 794 33.05 57.32 -41.61
C PHE A 794 31.55 57.08 -41.74
N ILE A 795 31.07 56.31 -42.74
CA ILE A 795 29.65 56.02 -42.97
C ILE A 795 29.02 55.38 -41.72
N ALA A 796 29.64 54.36 -41.15
CA ALA A 796 29.18 53.72 -39.94
C ALA A 796 29.12 54.69 -38.74
N SER A 797 30.16 55.51 -38.57
CA SER A 797 30.22 56.47 -37.46
C SER A 797 29.21 57.60 -37.62
N PHE A 798 28.98 58.04 -38.86
CA PHE A 798 27.96 59.07 -39.15
C PHE A 798 26.53 58.55 -38.96
N PHE A 799 26.27 57.31 -39.44
CA PHE A 799 25.00 56.64 -39.24
C PHE A 799 24.72 56.41 -37.74
N GLN A 800 25.68 56.01 -36.95
CA GLN A 800 25.56 55.86 -35.52
C GLN A 800 25.10 57.17 -34.83
N LYS A 801 25.55 58.30 -35.27
CA LYS A 801 25.23 59.64 -34.73
C LYS A 801 23.88 60.16 -35.23
N HIS A 802 23.66 60.10 -36.54
CA HIS A 802 22.55 60.79 -37.19
C HIS A 802 21.38 59.89 -37.58
N LYS A 803 21.55 58.58 -37.47
CA LYS A 803 20.61 57.59 -37.94
C LYS A 803 20.27 57.69 -39.43
N LEU A 804 21.08 58.43 -40.16
CA LEU A 804 21.02 58.62 -41.60
C LEU A 804 22.41 58.39 -42.20
N THR A 805 22.44 57.78 -43.40
CA THR A 805 23.75 57.72 -44.12
C THR A 805 24.20 59.10 -44.54
N PRO A 806 25.53 59.38 -44.76
CA PRO A 806 26.01 60.68 -45.22
C PRO A 806 25.30 61.12 -46.52
N GLU A 807 25.04 60.20 -47.44
CA GLU A 807 24.29 60.50 -48.68
C GLU A 807 22.84 60.90 -48.42
N MET A 808 22.14 60.19 -47.54
CA MET A 808 20.76 60.53 -47.15
C MET A 808 20.72 61.86 -46.41
N TYR A 809 21.71 62.12 -45.57
CA TYR A 809 21.82 63.39 -44.85
C TYR A 809 22.06 64.56 -45.83
N ARG A 810 22.94 64.41 -46.88
CA ARG A 810 23.17 65.41 -47.93
C ARG A 810 21.91 65.70 -48.72
N ARG A 811 21.10 64.69 -49.06
CA ARG A 811 19.77 64.83 -49.75
C ARG A 811 18.77 65.57 -48.96
N LYS A 812 18.84 65.49 -47.64
CA LYS A 812 17.81 66.04 -46.74
C LYS A 812 18.09 67.48 -46.36
N HIS A 813 19.39 67.87 -46.39
CA HIS A 813 19.87 69.19 -46.02
C HIS A 813 20.64 69.85 -47.11
#